data_01f018b98c693741503bd242a5c6252b
#
_entry.id   01f018b98c693741503bd242a5c6252b
#
_cell.length_a   1.000
_cell.length_b   1.000
_cell.length_c   1.000
_cell.angle_alpha   90.00
_cell.angle_beta   90.00
_cell.angle_gamma   90.00
#
_symmetry.space_group_name_H-M   'P 1'
#
loop_
_entity.id
_entity.type
_entity.pdbx_description
1 polymer ?
#
loop_
_entity_poly.entity_id
_entity_poly.type
_entity_poly.pdbx_seq_one_letter_code
_entity_poly.pdbx_strand_id
1 'polypeptide(L)'
;MTEYVPTGFADKIFRDRYAISEDETFAQACHRVALCVANAETGHDRGEMAEKFADLLVHNRFSPGGRTWRGAGRPRGQCSNCFVLGGNLDSREAWGQLISDIIVISGMGGGVGVNVSSVRPRGTVIVGAGGHSTGSVSLMKMTNAVCEELRGGGNRRSALMLCLNCRHPDLLEFLHVKLDRKELNNANISVCIDQGFIEAVRSDTTIDLTWANKVISTVRAKEIWDKIIDHAMRSGDPGLLNPDQMNKWSPYNYIGKIDTVNPCLTGDVRLHTARGVQTIKELFVSQQNPQVAIDTRIVDDPTELGPEGVSLRDATPVFETGKQQPIYKLTTKRGHTIRCTANHRFPTTNGVKQLDQLKAGDTLLIQSGEGHWGANGDYAAGVKEWIDRDGDRSEAIWTGSRNFVRGYLAEAFQRLASVALNSRGVNVRLSLPHNRAMNDIQLLLGNFGIPSSVNLTRARRGIYEIRLSQAESYRFSIAIGFSGDKTKCLEDMLDRVGRTKISRTVFTTRIASIVPDGKEDVYCLTQPETHSIIANGIVTMQCAEEPLLPNGSCTLGSIVLPSHITDGGKVDWNTLAETVLLGVRFLDNVLDVTHYPLRIIEEHSRAMRYIGLGVTGLHDAMLKRGIKYSSAEAIVFVDKVLRFIKEHAYEASVGLAIEKGQFAMLDRQKHSTTEWARKSLTPSLRSRILEHGIRNCCLLTSAPT
;
A
#
# COMPACT_ATOMS: atom_id res chain seq x y z
N MET A 1 -23.34 -18.60 34.58
CA MET A 1 -22.60 -17.42 35.05
C MET A 1 -23.60 -16.37 35.47
N THR A 2 -23.32 -15.55 36.48
CA THR A 2 -24.17 -14.39 36.85
C THR A 2 -23.98 -13.26 35.84
N GLU A 3 -25.05 -12.56 35.51
CA GLU A 3 -24.98 -11.35 34.66
C GLU A 3 -24.08 -10.29 35.30
N TYR A 4 -23.26 -9.67 34.46
CA TYR A 4 -22.39 -8.57 34.91
C TYR A 4 -23.18 -7.27 34.97
N VAL A 5 -23.16 -6.63 36.12
CA VAL A 5 -23.76 -5.30 36.32
C VAL A 5 -22.62 -4.34 36.68
N PRO A 6 -22.34 -3.32 35.83
CA PRO A 6 -21.31 -2.34 36.17
C PRO A 6 -21.72 -1.54 37.42
N THR A 7 -20.78 -1.28 38.30
CA THR A 7 -21.00 -0.54 39.54
C THR A 7 -19.99 0.58 39.70
N GLY A 8 -20.34 1.63 40.48
CA GLY A 8 -19.43 2.73 40.82
C GLY A 8 -18.85 3.43 39.59
N PHE A 9 -17.54 3.45 39.46
CA PHE A 9 -16.86 4.11 38.36
C PHE A 9 -17.14 3.46 37.00
N ALA A 10 -17.30 2.13 36.93
CA ALA A 10 -17.63 1.41 35.72
C ALA A 10 -19.03 1.79 35.19
N ASP A 11 -20.03 1.90 36.06
CA ASP A 11 -21.38 2.35 35.69
C ASP A 11 -21.33 3.79 35.17
N LYS A 12 -20.63 4.69 35.86
CA LYS A 12 -20.44 6.06 35.41
C LYS A 12 -19.81 6.12 33.99
N ILE A 13 -18.75 5.36 33.73
CA ILE A 13 -18.12 5.29 32.38
C ILE A 13 -19.10 4.75 31.36
N PHE A 14 -19.87 3.71 31.70
CA PHE A 14 -20.87 3.14 30.78
C PHE A 14 -21.89 4.22 30.38
N ARG A 15 -22.49 4.93 31.35
CA ARG A 15 -23.48 5.99 31.10
C ARG A 15 -22.90 7.17 30.32
N ASP A 16 -21.74 7.66 30.70
CA ASP A 16 -21.10 8.82 30.08
C ASP A 16 -20.59 8.55 28.65
N ARG A 17 -20.21 7.30 28.35
CA ARG A 17 -19.43 6.99 27.12
C ARG A 17 -20.13 6.05 26.15
N TYR A 18 -20.94 5.11 26.62
CA TYR A 18 -21.43 3.97 25.84
C TYR A 18 -22.93 3.88 25.69
N ALA A 19 -23.69 4.26 26.69
CA ALA A 19 -25.14 4.34 26.61
C ALA A 19 -25.61 5.32 25.51
N ILE A 20 -26.67 4.97 24.77
CA ILE A 20 -27.21 5.81 23.71
C ILE A 20 -28.37 6.70 24.20
N SER A 21 -28.93 6.40 25.36
CA SER A 21 -29.88 7.25 26.11
C SER A 21 -29.55 7.22 27.60
N GLU A 22 -30.09 8.18 28.35
CA GLU A 22 -29.86 8.30 29.80
C GLU A 22 -30.38 7.09 30.58
N ASP A 23 -31.49 6.49 30.09
CA ASP A 23 -32.18 5.38 30.73
C ASP A 23 -31.68 4.00 30.28
N GLU A 24 -30.73 3.92 29.32
CA GLU A 24 -30.24 2.63 28.81
C GLU A 24 -29.47 1.89 29.89
N THR A 25 -29.92 0.70 30.27
CA THR A 25 -29.17 -0.21 31.15
C THR A 25 -28.09 -0.94 30.40
N PHE A 26 -27.06 -1.47 31.12
CA PHE A 26 -25.99 -2.24 30.50
C PHE A 26 -26.53 -3.49 29.75
N ALA A 27 -27.48 -4.21 30.33
CA ALA A 27 -28.14 -5.35 29.68
C ALA A 27 -28.87 -4.93 28.37
N GLN A 28 -29.57 -3.83 28.38
CA GLN A 28 -30.21 -3.30 27.16
C GLN A 28 -29.20 -2.92 26.09
N ALA A 29 -28.06 -2.31 26.47
CA ALA A 29 -26.98 -2.02 25.55
C ALA A 29 -26.35 -3.31 24.97
N CYS A 30 -26.18 -4.35 25.79
CA CYS A 30 -25.71 -5.66 25.31
C CYS A 30 -26.65 -6.23 24.24
N HIS A 31 -27.95 -6.26 24.50
CA HIS A 31 -28.95 -6.72 23.53
C HIS A 31 -29.00 -5.87 22.26
N ARG A 32 -28.95 -4.53 22.38
CA ARG A 32 -28.91 -3.61 21.23
C ARG A 32 -27.71 -3.90 20.32
N VAL A 33 -26.53 -4.02 20.93
CA VAL A 33 -25.28 -4.28 20.19
C VAL A 33 -25.34 -5.66 19.54
N ALA A 34 -25.80 -6.69 20.27
CA ALA A 34 -25.93 -8.05 19.77
C ALA A 34 -26.89 -8.15 18.58
N LEU A 35 -28.08 -7.54 18.68
CA LEU A 35 -29.06 -7.48 17.60
C LEU A 35 -28.51 -6.77 16.35
N CYS A 36 -27.84 -5.62 16.54
CA CYS A 36 -27.24 -4.91 15.43
C CYS A 36 -26.19 -5.75 14.70
N VAL A 37 -25.29 -6.41 15.44
CA VAL A 37 -24.20 -7.20 14.86
C VAL A 37 -24.71 -8.49 14.22
N ALA A 38 -25.75 -9.11 14.77
CA ALA A 38 -26.39 -10.28 14.19
C ALA A 38 -27.08 -10.02 12.84
N ASN A 39 -27.40 -8.77 12.51
CA ASN A 39 -27.96 -8.42 11.19
C ASN A 39 -27.06 -8.74 10.00
N ALA A 40 -25.75 -8.91 10.21
CA ALA A 40 -24.81 -9.38 9.20
C ALA A 40 -24.89 -10.89 8.90
N GLU A 41 -25.68 -11.65 9.66
CA GLU A 41 -25.81 -13.10 9.41
C GLU A 41 -26.68 -13.40 8.20
N THR A 42 -26.19 -14.29 7.34
CA THR A 42 -26.87 -14.71 6.11
C THR A 42 -27.22 -16.20 6.09
N GLY A 43 -26.47 -17.03 6.81
CA GLY A 43 -26.63 -18.48 6.84
C GLY A 43 -27.19 -19.06 8.16
N HIS A 44 -27.40 -18.21 9.18
CA HIS A 44 -27.94 -18.59 10.49
C HIS A 44 -29.17 -17.78 10.85
N ASP A 45 -29.98 -18.32 11.79
CA ASP A 45 -31.05 -17.53 12.41
C ASP A 45 -30.42 -16.33 13.13
N ARG A 46 -30.83 -15.12 12.71
CA ARG A 46 -30.34 -13.86 13.27
C ARG A 46 -30.73 -13.71 14.73
N GLY A 47 -31.91 -14.22 15.12
CA GLY A 47 -32.40 -14.21 16.51
C GLY A 47 -31.51 -15.08 17.40
N GLU A 48 -31.26 -16.34 17.01
CA GLU A 48 -30.39 -17.24 17.75
C GLU A 48 -28.96 -16.68 17.89
N MET A 49 -28.42 -16.09 16.82
CA MET A 49 -27.09 -15.48 16.87
C MET A 49 -27.06 -14.23 17.75
N ALA A 50 -28.12 -13.42 17.72
CA ALA A 50 -28.25 -12.26 18.61
C ALA A 50 -28.28 -12.68 20.09
N GLU A 51 -28.98 -13.78 20.43
CA GLU A 51 -28.98 -14.32 21.79
C GLU A 51 -27.58 -14.79 22.22
N LYS A 52 -26.85 -15.51 21.36
CA LYS A 52 -25.46 -15.92 21.62
C LYS A 52 -24.52 -14.73 21.82
N PHE A 53 -24.66 -13.70 21.01
CA PHE A 53 -23.89 -12.47 21.18
C PHE A 53 -24.28 -11.69 22.43
N ALA A 54 -25.60 -11.64 22.78
CA ALA A 54 -26.05 -10.99 24.00
C ALA A 54 -25.51 -11.71 25.24
N ASP A 55 -25.58 -13.06 25.27
CA ASP A 55 -25.03 -13.88 26.35
C ASP A 55 -23.52 -13.64 26.55
N LEU A 56 -22.76 -13.56 25.42
CA LEU A 56 -21.33 -13.24 25.44
C LEU A 56 -21.03 -11.90 26.14
N LEU A 57 -21.86 -10.87 25.88
CA LEU A 57 -21.69 -9.51 26.40
C LEU A 57 -22.22 -9.36 27.83
N VAL A 58 -23.41 -9.89 28.12
CA VAL A 58 -24.09 -9.77 29.43
C VAL A 58 -23.27 -10.48 30.53
N HIS A 59 -22.65 -11.61 30.22
CA HIS A 59 -21.78 -12.31 31.17
C HIS A 59 -20.32 -11.78 31.17
N ASN A 60 -20.07 -10.67 30.49
CA ASN A 60 -18.75 -10.02 30.41
C ASN A 60 -17.62 -11.00 30.05
N ARG A 61 -17.90 -11.94 29.13
CA ARG A 61 -16.89 -12.86 28.60
C ARG A 61 -16.06 -12.20 27.50
N PHE A 62 -16.66 -11.25 26.79
CA PHE A 62 -16.07 -10.49 25.70
C PHE A 62 -16.58 -9.06 25.75
N SER A 63 -15.73 -8.09 25.43
CA SER A 63 -16.10 -6.70 25.27
C SER A 63 -15.62 -6.16 23.92
N PRO A 64 -16.51 -5.76 23.01
CA PRO A 64 -16.12 -5.09 21.78
C PRO A 64 -15.54 -3.71 22.06
N GLY A 65 -14.85 -3.12 21.10
CA GLY A 65 -14.30 -1.80 21.18
C GLY A 65 -15.33 -0.73 21.48
N GLY A 66 -14.93 0.33 22.19
CA GLY A 66 -15.85 1.37 22.65
C GLY A 66 -16.68 2.03 21.53
N ARG A 67 -16.17 2.00 20.30
CA ARG A 67 -16.95 2.50 19.13
C ARG A 67 -18.09 1.58 18.77
N THR A 68 -17.91 0.26 18.87
CA THR A 68 -19.01 -0.71 18.66
C THR A 68 -20.10 -0.51 19.69
N TRP A 69 -19.74 -0.36 21.00
CA TRP A 69 -20.72 -0.05 22.05
C TRP A 69 -21.54 1.19 21.74
N ARG A 70 -20.90 2.27 21.27
CA ARG A 70 -21.57 3.56 21.00
C ARG A 70 -22.27 3.63 19.64
N GLY A 71 -21.73 2.95 18.61
CA GLY A 71 -22.19 3.03 17.22
C GLY A 71 -23.29 2.05 16.87
N ALA A 72 -23.20 0.80 17.36
CA ALA A 72 -24.14 -0.25 16.99
C ALA A 72 -25.58 0.11 17.37
N GLY A 73 -26.50 -0.06 16.41
CA GLY A 73 -27.93 0.27 16.56
C GLY A 73 -28.28 1.75 16.30
N ARG A 74 -27.32 2.60 15.92
CA ARG A 74 -27.60 3.97 15.48
C ARG A 74 -27.74 4.07 13.96
N PRO A 75 -28.55 4.99 13.40
CA PRO A 75 -28.80 5.10 11.95
C PRO A 75 -27.54 5.29 11.09
N ARG A 76 -26.49 5.93 11.62
CA ARG A 76 -25.16 6.09 11.00
C ARG A 76 -24.06 5.69 11.97
N GLY A 77 -24.25 4.53 12.60
CA GLY A 77 -23.36 4.05 13.64
C GLY A 77 -22.03 3.59 13.09
N GLN A 78 -20.97 4.35 13.38
CA GLN A 78 -19.60 3.97 13.06
C GLN A 78 -19.04 3.13 14.22
N CYS A 79 -18.57 1.91 13.93
CA CYS A 79 -18.14 0.91 14.90
C CYS A 79 -16.64 0.63 14.88
N SER A 80 -15.88 1.11 13.90
CA SER A 80 -14.43 0.93 13.82
C SER A 80 -13.70 1.91 14.75
N ASN A 81 -12.60 1.45 15.34
CA ASN A 81 -11.87 2.23 16.34
C ASN A 81 -10.81 3.15 15.74
N CYS A 82 -10.02 2.63 14.80
CA CYS A 82 -8.83 3.28 14.26
C CYS A 82 -8.87 3.30 12.74
N PHE A 83 -8.27 4.36 12.20
CA PHE A 83 -8.16 4.61 10.75
C PHE A 83 -6.74 5.07 10.44
N VAL A 84 -6.18 4.59 9.36
CA VAL A 84 -4.91 5.07 8.83
C VAL A 84 -5.19 5.90 7.60
N LEU A 85 -4.75 7.17 7.59
CA LEU A 85 -4.76 8.02 6.42
C LEU A 85 -3.37 8.05 5.80
N GLY A 86 -3.30 7.82 4.50
CA GLY A 86 -2.08 7.90 3.71
C GLY A 86 -2.14 9.04 2.70
N GLY A 87 -1.00 9.33 2.08
CA GLY A 87 -0.90 10.32 1.01
C GLY A 87 0.36 11.17 1.12
N ASN A 88 0.74 11.82 0.02
CA ASN A 88 1.81 12.82 0.06
C ASN A 88 1.27 14.13 0.64
N LEU A 89 1.79 14.53 1.79
CA LEU A 89 1.39 15.73 2.52
C LEU A 89 2.20 16.98 2.15
N ASP A 90 2.99 16.94 1.07
CA ASP A 90 3.88 18.06 0.69
C ASP A 90 3.20 19.13 -0.19
N SER A 91 1.91 19.43 0.06
CA SER A 91 1.19 20.54 -0.57
C SER A 91 0.11 21.12 0.36
N ARG A 92 -0.31 22.36 0.12
CA ARG A 92 -1.39 23.00 0.89
C ARG A 92 -2.75 22.31 0.69
N GLU A 93 -2.99 21.86 -0.54
CA GLU A 93 -4.20 21.10 -0.89
C GLU A 93 -4.27 19.79 -0.14
N ALA A 94 -3.15 19.05 -0.06
CA ALA A 94 -3.05 17.82 0.71
C ALA A 94 -3.26 18.07 2.21
N TRP A 95 -2.74 19.18 2.75
CA TRP A 95 -3.02 19.58 4.13
C TRP A 95 -4.52 19.85 4.34
N GLY A 96 -5.15 20.58 3.40
CA GLY A 96 -6.60 20.85 3.44
C GLY A 96 -7.44 19.57 3.39
N GLN A 97 -7.11 18.62 2.50
CA GLN A 97 -7.79 17.34 2.39
C GLN A 97 -7.60 16.49 3.64
N LEU A 98 -6.36 16.37 4.13
CA LEU A 98 -6.06 15.65 5.37
C LEU A 98 -6.87 16.19 6.55
N ILE A 99 -6.94 17.52 6.69
CA ILE A 99 -7.72 18.18 7.74
C ILE A 99 -9.21 17.85 7.59
N SER A 100 -9.75 17.91 6.36
CA SER A 100 -11.14 17.55 6.07
C SER A 100 -11.45 16.09 6.46
N ASP A 101 -10.58 15.15 6.07
CA ASP A 101 -10.75 13.72 6.38
C ASP A 101 -10.63 13.45 7.88
N ILE A 102 -9.70 14.12 8.58
CA ILE A 102 -9.60 14.08 10.04
C ILE A 102 -10.89 14.61 10.69
N ILE A 103 -11.48 15.70 10.19
CA ILE A 103 -12.74 16.25 10.70
C ILE A 103 -13.86 15.21 10.59
N VAL A 104 -14.03 14.60 9.44
CA VAL A 104 -15.09 13.61 9.18
C VAL A 104 -14.92 12.38 10.07
N ILE A 105 -13.72 11.78 10.08
CA ILE A 105 -13.44 10.56 10.86
C ILE A 105 -13.54 10.84 12.37
N SER A 106 -12.89 11.92 12.82
CA SER A 106 -12.89 12.31 14.24
C SER A 106 -14.27 12.74 14.72
N GLY A 107 -15.05 13.44 13.89
CA GLY A 107 -16.43 13.80 14.16
C GLY A 107 -17.32 12.59 14.41
N MET A 108 -17.06 11.46 13.76
CA MET A 108 -17.68 10.16 14.00
C MET A 108 -16.99 9.37 15.13
N GLY A 109 -15.97 9.93 15.77
CA GLY A 109 -15.26 9.40 16.94
C GLY A 109 -14.22 8.33 16.63
N GLY A 110 -13.72 8.25 15.41
CA GLY A 110 -12.58 7.43 15.02
C GLY A 110 -11.24 8.06 15.42
N GLY A 111 -10.23 7.24 15.77
CA GLY A 111 -8.85 7.67 15.90
C GLY A 111 -8.15 7.65 14.53
N VAL A 112 -7.24 8.60 14.28
CA VAL A 112 -6.56 8.74 12.98
C VAL A 112 -5.05 8.65 13.15
N GLY A 113 -4.39 7.79 12.36
CA GLY A 113 -2.94 7.72 12.21
C GLY A 113 -2.47 8.38 10.92
N VAL A 114 -1.41 9.21 11.00
CA VAL A 114 -0.82 9.92 9.85
C VAL A 114 0.70 9.93 9.97
N ASN A 115 1.40 9.59 8.88
CA ASN A 115 2.83 9.78 8.78
C ASN A 115 3.15 11.09 8.04
N VAL A 116 3.80 12.03 8.72
CA VAL A 116 4.12 13.36 8.16
C VAL A 116 5.51 13.45 7.52
N SER A 117 6.20 12.33 7.34
CA SER A 117 7.56 12.31 6.78
C SER A 117 7.64 12.77 5.32
N SER A 118 6.51 12.84 4.61
CA SER A 118 6.44 13.35 3.25
C SER A 118 6.40 14.89 3.16
N VAL A 119 6.26 15.59 4.28
CA VAL A 119 6.25 17.06 4.32
C VAL A 119 7.68 17.57 4.22
N ARG A 120 7.94 18.51 3.29
CA ARG A 120 9.28 19.13 3.15
C ARG A 120 9.74 19.82 4.43
N PRO A 121 11.04 19.75 4.77
CA PRO A 121 11.58 20.33 5.99
C PRO A 121 11.35 21.84 6.09
N ARG A 122 11.32 22.33 7.32
CA ARG A 122 11.34 23.77 7.64
C ARG A 122 12.50 24.46 6.92
N GLY A 123 12.23 25.65 6.37
CA GLY A 123 13.23 26.45 5.69
C GLY A 123 13.49 26.08 4.21
N THR A 124 12.90 24.99 3.70
CA THR A 124 12.99 24.64 2.27
C THR A 124 12.31 25.71 1.42
N VAL A 125 13.00 26.18 0.36
CA VAL A 125 12.46 27.19 -0.56
C VAL A 125 11.24 26.66 -1.31
N ILE A 126 10.19 27.47 -1.40
CA ILE A 126 8.96 27.19 -2.16
C ILE A 126 9.05 27.92 -3.50
N VAL A 127 9.46 27.18 -4.54
CA VAL A 127 9.80 27.77 -5.86
C VAL A 127 8.57 28.42 -6.54
N GLY A 128 7.36 27.90 -6.37
CA GLY A 128 6.17 28.38 -7.09
C GLY A 128 5.50 29.61 -6.49
N ALA A 129 5.53 29.75 -5.16
CA ALA A 129 4.83 30.84 -4.44
C ALA A 129 5.78 31.83 -3.77
N GLY A 130 7.09 31.56 -3.80
CA GLY A 130 8.09 32.28 -3.04
C GLY A 130 8.03 32.00 -1.54
N GLY A 131 9.11 32.29 -0.80
CA GLY A 131 9.19 32.04 0.64
C GLY A 131 9.71 30.65 1.01
N HIS A 132 9.50 30.25 2.26
CA HIS A 132 10.07 29.04 2.84
C HIS A 132 9.00 28.16 3.49
N SER A 133 9.23 26.83 3.49
CA SER A 133 8.39 25.86 4.17
C SER A 133 8.37 26.08 5.67
N THR A 134 7.20 25.89 6.27
CA THR A 134 7.04 25.90 7.72
C THR A 134 7.34 24.53 8.36
N GLY A 135 7.55 23.48 7.55
CA GLY A 135 7.98 22.16 7.99
C GLY A 135 6.86 21.24 8.46
N SER A 136 7.23 19.97 8.73
CA SER A 136 6.33 18.90 9.15
C SER A 136 5.62 19.20 10.49
N VAL A 137 6.32 19.80 11.44
CA VAL A 137 5.78 20.14 12.77
C VAL A 137 4.64 21.16 12.68
N SER A 138 4.65 22.06 11.69
CA SER A 138 3.56 23.01 11.48
C SER A 138 2.26 22.33 11.05
N LEU A 139 2.32 21.33 10.16
CA LEU A 139 1.16 20.51 9.81
C LEU A 139 0.62 19.75 11.03
N MET A 140 1.52 19.21 11.86
CA MET A 140 1.15 18.53 13.09
C MET A 140 0.38 19.44 14.05
N LYS A 141 0.84 20.68 14.24
CA LYS A 141 0.14 21.69 15.06
C LYS A 141 -1.25 22.03 14.51
N MET A 142 -1.38 22.18 13.20
CA MET A 142 -2.68 22.45 12.54
C MET A 142 -3.65 21.28 12.74
N THR A 143 -3.22 20.04 12.50
CA THR A 143 -4.07 18.86 12.68
C THR A 143 -4.45 18.64 14.14
N ASN A 144 -3.54 18.91 15.08
CA ASN A 144 -3.82 18.86 16.51
C ASN A 144 -4.85 19.93 16.94
N ALA A 145 -4.72 21.19 16.49
CA ALA A 145 -5.67 22.26 16.81
C ALA A 145 -7.08 21.92 16.32
N VAL A 146 -7.20 21.36 15.12
CA VAL A 146 -8.49 20.86 14.60
C VAL A 146 -9.07 19.79 15.52
N CYS A 147 -8.25 18.84 15.97
CA CYS A 147 -8.68 17.78 16.88
C CYS A 147 -9.04 18.31 18.28
N GLU A 148 -8.45 19.42 18.73
CA GLU A 148 -8.80 20.10 20.00
C GLU A 148 -10.22 20.67 19.96
N GLU A 149 -10.60 21.27 18.85
CA GLU A 149 -11.93 21.87 18.68
C GLU A 149 -13.04 20.84 18.37
N LEU A 150 -12.65 19.65 17.88
CA LEU A 150 -13.58 18.58 17.54
C LEU A 150 -13.88 17.69 18.75
N ARG A 151 -15.14 17.73 19.23
CA ARG A 151 -15.67 16.75 20.18
C ARG A 151 -16.45 15.67 19.44
N GLY A 152 -15.75 14.57 19.11
CA GLY A 152 -16.34 13.47 18.35
C GLY A 152 -17.46 12.76 19.08
N GLY A 153 -18.64 12.62 18.44
CA GLY A 153 -19.76 11.78 18.88
C GLY A 153 -20.30 12.03 20.28
N GLY A 154 -20.23 13.28 20.77
CA GLY A 154 -20.82 13.73 22.01
C GLY A 154 -19.84 13.98 23.16
N ASN A 155 -18.97 13.04 23.57
CA ASN A 155 -18.17 13.18 24.80
C ASN A 155 -16.74 12.63 24.69
N ARG A 156 -16.27 12.19 23.52
CA ARG A 156 -14.92 11.65 23.33
C ARG A 156 -14.04 12.65 22.60
N ARG A 157 -12.81 12.89 23.08
CA ARG A 157 -11.80 13.66 22.37
C ARG A 157 -11.34 12.90 21.14
N SER A 158 -11.03 13.61 20.07
CA SER A 158 -10.36 13.05 18.88
C SER A 158 -8.99 12.48 19.27
N ALA A 159 -8.64 11.34 18.73
CA ALA A 159 -7.31 10.73 18.92
C ALA A 159 -6.53 10.84 17.60
N LEU A 160 -5.30 11.37 17.68
CA LEU A 160 -4.41 11.55 16.55
C LEU A 160 -3.05 10.92 16.86
N MET A 161 -2.52 10.13 15.92
CA MET A 161 -1.15 9.62 15.93
C MET A 161 -0.38 10.25 14.80
N LEU A 162 0.76 10.88 15.08
CA LEU A 162 1.63 11.51 14.09
C LEU A 162 3.01 10.86 14.10
N CYS A 163 3.44 10.38 12.95
CA CYS A 163 4.72 9.68 12.80
C CYS A 163 5.70 10.47 11.94
N LEU A 164 7.00 10.40 12.28
CA LEU A 164 8.09 10.97 11.49
C LEU A 164 9.26 10.00 11.39
N ASN A 165 9.87 9.89 10.19
CA ASN A 165 11.04 9.04 9.98
C ASN A 165 12.28 9.61 10.69
N CYS A 166 13.10 8.72 11.26
CA CYS A 166 14.34 9.08 11.94
C CYS A 166 15.40 9.76 11.05
N ARG A 167 15.22 9.74 9.73
CA ARG A 167 16.10 10.41 8.76
C ARG A 167 15.59 11.78 8.33
N HIS A 168 14.43 12.23 8.82
CA HIS A 168 13.84 13.51 8.41
C HIS A 168 14.59 14.70 9.05
N PRO A 169 14.91 15.79 8.30
CA PRO A 169 15.64 16.94 8.84
C PRO A 169 14.95 17.66 10.01
N ASP A 170 13.60 17.64 10.05
CA ASP A 170 12.83 18.22 11.16
C ASP A 170 12.79 17.31 12.40
N LEU A 171 13.54 16.19 12.44
CA LEU A 171 13.50 15.21 13.53
C LEU A 171 13.74 15.84 14.89
N LEU A 172 14.73 16.73 15.02
CA LEU A 172 15.04 17.39 16.28
C LEU A 172 13.88 18.29 16.75
N GLU A 173 13.28 19.07 15.86
CA GLU A 173 12.11 19.89 16.17
C GLU A 173 10.90 19.00 16.55
N PHE A 174 10.69 17.89 15.83
CA PHE A 174 9.69 16.88 16.13
C PHE A 174 9.84 16.30 17.52
N LEU A 175 11.06 15.94 17.94
CA LEU A 175 11.32 15.42 19.27
C LEU A 175 10.97 16.45 20.36
N HIS A 176 11.36 17.72 20.19
CA HIS A 176 11.20 18.77 21.19
C HIS A 176 9.76 19.27 21.35
N VAL A 177 8.89 19.11 20.32
CA VAL A 177 7.58 19.75 20.30
C VAL A 177 6.67 19.37 21.49
N LYS A 178 6.84 18.17 22.05
CA LYS A 178 6.06 17.65 23.19
C LYS A 178 6.64 18.03 24.56
N LEU A 179 7.80 18.64 24.63
CA LEU A 179 8.36 19.14 25.90
C LEU A 179 7.56 20.34 26.42
N ASP A 180 7.00 21.15 25.54
CA ASP A 180 5.98 22.12 25.91
C ASP A 180 4.62 21.42 26.02
N ARG A 181 4.15 21.25 27.26
CA ARG A 181 2.88 20.57 27.57
C ARG A 181 1.63 21.27 26.98
N LYS A 182 1.78 22.45 26.39
CA LYS A 182 0.71 23.17 25.69
C LYS A 182 0.62 22.83 24.21
N GLU A 183 1.66 22.22 23.65
CA GLU A 183 1.75 21.86 22.24
C GLU A 183 1.33 20.39 22.01
N LEU A 184 0.60 20.13 20.94
CA LEU A 184 0.16 18.79 20.50
C LEU A 184 -0.55 17.95 21.57
N ASN A 185 -1.44 18.54 22.36
CA ASN A 185 -2.10 17.89 23.51
C ASN A 185 -3.01 16.70 23.13
N ASN A 186 -3.56 16.68 21.90
CA ASN A 186 -4.45 15.63 21.42
C ASN A 186 -3.78 14.66 20.43
N ALA A 187 -2.50 14.86 20.12
CA ALA A 187 -1.74 13.98 19.26
C ALA A 187 -0.67 13.22 20.04
N ASN A 188 -0.60 11.91 19.85
CA ASN A 188 0.59 11.13 20.18
C ASN A 188 1.59 11.24 19.03
N ILE A 189 2.89 11.16 19.34
CA ILE A 189 3.94 11.19 18.33
C ILE A 189 4.81 9.95 18.39
N SER A 190 5.29 9.46 17.23
CA SER A 190 6.20 8.32 17.14
C SER A 190 7.28 8.54 16.10
N VAL A 191 8.51 8.09 16.41
CA VAL A 191 9.61 8.05 15.44
C VAL A 191 9.62 6.70 14.73
N CYS A 192 9.58 6.71 13.40
CA CYS A 192 9.81 5.52 12.58
C CYS A 192 11.31 5.30 12.45
N ILE A 193 11.83 4.26 13.11
CA ILE A 193 13.25 3.88 13.08
C ILE A 193 13.50 2.77 12.07
N ASP A 194 14.63 2.83 11.37
CA ASP A 194 15.10 1.80 10.47
C ASP A 194 16.22 0.95 11.10
N GLN A 195 16.55 -0.16 10.46
CA GLN A 195 17.61 -1.06 10.95
C GLN A 195 18.96 -0.35 10.98
N GLY A 196 19.27 0.50 10.01
CA GLY A 196 20.53 1.26 9.96
C GLY A 196 20.65 2.28 11.10
N PHE A 197 19.53 2.87 11.55
CA PHE A 197 19.53 3.71 12.76
C PHE A 197 19.90 2.91 14.01
N ILE A 198 19.31 1.71 14.18
CA ILE A 198 19.59 0.83 15.31
C ILE A 198 21.07 0.42 15.33
N GLU A 199 21.64 0.08 14.18
CA GLU A 199 23.04 -0.29 14.03
C GLU A 199 23.95 0.90 14.33
N ALA A 200 23.63 2.10 13.84
CA ALA A 200 24.38 3.31 14.12
C ALA A 200 24.37 3.69 15.61
N VAL A 201 23.24 3.49 16.30
CA VAL A 201 23.16 3.68 17.77
C VAL A 201 24.06 2.69 18.51
N ARG A 202 24.05 1.40 18.10
CA ARG A 202 24.89 0.36 18.73
C ARG A 202 26.37 0.57 18.50
N SER A 203 26.74 1.03 17.31
CA SER A 203 28.13 1.26 16.89
C SER A 203 28.63 2.66 17.23
N ASP A 204 27.77 3.50 17.82
CA ASP A 204 28.04 4.89 18.17
C ASP A 204 28.54 5.74 16.98
N THR A 205 27.89 5.57 15.82
CA THR A 205 28.19 6.27 14.58
C THR A 205 27.15 7.34 14.25
N THR A 206 27.36 8.05 13.17
CA THR A 206 26.45 9.10 12.68
C THR A 206 25.41 8.55 11.72
N ILE A 207 24.30 9.27 11.62
CA ILE A 207 23.29 9.12 10.55
C ILE A 207 23.11 10.43 9.81
N ASP A 208 22.77 10.32 8.55
CA ASP A 208 22.41 11.48 7.73
C ASP A 208 20.90 11.76 7.85
N LEU A 209 20.57 13.01 8.15
CA LEU A 209 19.23 13.54 8.00
C LEU A 209 19.08 14.04 6.56
N THR A 210 18.14 13.44 5.82
CA THR A 210 18.07 13.58 4.37
C THR A 210 16.70 14.08 3.93
N TRP A 211 16.69 14.92 2.88
CA TRP A 211 15.49 15.31 2.18
C TRP A 211 15.76 15.39 0.68
N ALA A 212 14.85 14.86 -0.14
CA ALA A 212 15.01 14.82 -1.60
C ALA A 212 16.40 14.29 -2.03
N ASN A 213 16.88 13.24 -1.36
CA ASN A 213 18.21 12.63 -1.55
C ASN A 213 19.41 13.57 -1.32
N LYS A 214 19.21 14.63 -0.58
CA LYS A 214 20.31 15.48 -0.13
C LYS A 214 20.51 15.25 1.35
N VAL A 215 21.75 15.11 1.76
CA VAL A 215 22.13 15.22 3.16
C VAL A 215 21.98 16.69 3.55
N ILE A 216 21.07 16.97 4.47
CA ILE A 216 20.86 18.30 5.02
C ILE A 216 21.75 18.53 6.23
N SER A 217 21.89 17.49 7.07
CA SER A 217 22.80 17.47 8.21
C SER A 217 23.15 16.04 8.57
N THR A 218 24.26 15.86 9.25
CA THR A 218 24.69 14.57 9.80
C THR A 218 24.70 14.71 11.32
N VAL A 219 24.10 13.75 12.02
CA VAL A 219 23.95 13.76 13.46
C VAL A 219 24.40 12.44 14.07
N ARG A 220 24.87 12.45 15.33
CA ARG A 220 25.25 11.23 16.03
C ARG A 220 24.00 10.45 16.41
N ALA A 221 23.88 9.21 15.94
CA ALA A 221 22.69 8.39 16.16
C ALA A 221 22.37 8.20 17.64
N LYS A 222 23.42 8.02 18.48
CA LYS A 222 23.27 7.88 19.91
C LYS A 222 22.69 9.14 20.57
N GLU A 223 23.05 10.34 20.12
CA GLU A 223 22.48 11.59 20.65
C GLU A 223 20.98 11.70 20.36
N ILE A 224 20.55 11.27 19.17
CA ILE A 224 19.13 11.20 18.83
C ILE A 224 18.42 10.18 19.73
N TRP A 225 19.02 8.99 19.89
CA TRP A 225 18.49 7.94 20.78
C TRP A 225 18.33 8.42 22.22
N ASP A 226 19.38 9.05 22.79
CA ASP A 226 19.37 9.56 24.15
C ASP A 226 18.32 10.66 24.33
N LYS A 227 18.10 11.54 23.31
CA LYS A 227 17.01 12.52 23.30
C LYS A 227 15.63 11.86 23.23
N ILE A 228 15.44 10.83 22.43
CA ILE A 228 14.19 10.06 22.38
C ILE A 228 13.87 9.49 23.76
N ILE A 229 14.85 8.87 24.42
CA ILE A 229 14.68 8.32 25.78
C ILE A 229 14.36 9.41 26.79
N ASP A 230 15.15 10.50 26.83
CA ASP A 230 14.91 11.61 27.77
C ASP A 230 13.52 12.23 27.60
N HIS A 231 13.09 12.46 26.33
CA HIS A 231 11.77 13.03 26.06
C HIS A 231 10.65 12.04 26.40
N ALA A 232 10.78 10.76 26.05
CA ALA A 232 9.83 9.73 26.44
C ALA A 232 9.69 9.60 27.97
N MET A 233 10.77 9.72 28.70
CA MET A 233 10.75 9.72 30.18
C MET A 233 10.04 10.93 30.77
N ARG A 234 10.11 12.10 30.13
CA ARG A 234 9.52 13.35 30.64
C ARG A 234 8.07 13.53 30.25
N SER A 235 7.67 13.11 29.05
CA SER A 235 6.36 13.38 28.47
C SER A 235 5.55 12.14 28.11
N GLY A 236 6.16 10.95 28.07
CA GLY A 236 5.56 9.73 27.53
C GLY A 236 5.65 9.63 26.01
N ASP A 237 6.16 10.65 25.31
CA ASP A 237 6.37 10.75 23.87
C ASP A 237 7.84 11.11 23.56
N PRO A 238 8.38 10.71 22.40
CA PRO A 238 7.75 9.93 21.34
C PRO A 238 7.73 8.43 21.63
N GLY A 239 6.78 7.72 20.98
CA GLY A 239 6.87 6.27 20.80
C GLY A 239 7.88 5.92 19.69
N LEU A 240 8.13 4.61 19.51
CA LEU A 240 8.99 4.08 18.44
C LEU A 240 8.20 3.09 17.58
N LEU A 241 8.34 3.22 16.27
CA LEU A 241 7.83 2.26 15.29
C LEU A 241 9.00 1.69 14.50
N ASN A 242 8.97 0.39 14.19
CA ASN A 242 9.98 -0.26 13.35
C ASN A 242 9.31 -0.91 12.15
N PRO A 243 9.15 -0.18 11.03
CA PRO A 243 8.52 -0.68 9.82
C PRO A 243 9.17 -1.94 9.24
N ASP A 244 10.50 -2.09 9.36
CA ASP A 244 11.22 -3.28 8.87
C ASP A 244 10.73 -4.56 9.57
N GLN A 245 10.59 -4.52 10.90
CA GLN A 245 10.08 -5.66 11.66
C GLN A 245 8.57 -5.87 11.45
N MET A 246 7.79 -4.80 11.32
CA MET A 246 6.36 -4.91 11.02
C MET A 246 6.13 -5.68 9.72
N ASN A 247 6.85 -5.36 8.66
CA ASN A 247 6.75 -6.05 7.38
C ASN A 247 7.20 -7.51 7.46
N LYS A 248 8.31 -7.78 8.14
CA LYS A 248 8.84 -9.14 8.31
C LYS A 248 7.82 -10.08 8.96
N TRP A 249 7.07 -9.59 9.95
CA TRP A 249 6.13 -10.38 10.74
C TRP A 249 4.67 -10.20 10.35
N SER A 250 4.36 -9.51 9.25
CA SER A 250 2.98 -9.36 8.77
C SER A 250 2.47 -10.66 8.13
N PRO A 251 1.25 -11.13 8.49
CA PRO A 251 0.62 -12.29 7.86
C PRO A 251 0.19 -12.03 6.42
N TYR A 252 0.16 -10.77 5.98
CA TYR A 252 -0.25 -10.34 4.64
C TYR A 252 0.82 -9.49 3.93
N ASN A 253 2.10 -9.68 4.27
CA ASN A 253 3.22 -8.97 3.63
C ASN A 253 3.33 -9.20 2.11
N TYR A 254 2.71 -10.27 1.61
CA TYR A 254 2.59 -10.58 0.18
C TYR A 254 1.54 -9.72 -0.54
N ILE A 255 0.64 -9.05 0.19
CA ILE A 255 -0.36 -8.11 -0.36
C ILE A 255 0.23 -6.72 -0.46
N GLY A 256 1.05 -6.31 0.51
CA GLY A 256 1.68 -5.01 0.52
C GLY A 256 2.66 -4.84 1.67
N LYS A 257 3.57 -3.88 1.52
CA LYS A 257 4.46 -3.48 2.62
C LYS A 257 3.77 -2.50 3.55
N ILE A 258 3.94 -2.75 4.81
CA ILE A 258 3.65 -1.83 5.91
C ILE A 258 4.81 -0.84 5.96
N ASP A 259 4.78 0.16 5.07
CA ASP A 259 5.77 1.24 4.99
C ASP A 259 5.04 2.53 4.61
N THR A 260 5.64 3.68 4.74
CA THR A 260 4.97 4.97 4.54
C THR A 260 4.41 5.17 3.14
N VAL A 261 3.21 5.72 3.02
CA VAL A 261 2.54 6.39 1.89
C VAL A 261 2.59 5.69 0.52
N ASN A 262 1.44 5.35 -0.04
CA ASN A 262 1.29 4.71 -1.34
C ASN A 262 1.66 5.63 -2.51
N PRO A 263 2.55 5.22 -3.43
CA PRO A 263 2.68 5.83 -4.74
C PRO A 263 1.50 5.39 -5.63
N CYS A 264 0.93 6.35 -6.38
CA CYS A 264 -0.24 6.15 -7.20
C CYS A 264 0.05 6.47 -8.66
N LEU A 265 -0.53 5.68 -9.59
CA LEU A 265 -0.47 5.87 -11.04
C LEU A 265 -1.82 6.37 -11.55
N THR A 266 -1.82 7.22 -12.60
CA THR A 266 -3.05 7.64 -13.27
C THR A 266 -3.68 6.52 -14.10
N GLY A 267 -5.00 6.57 -14.30
CA GLY A 267 -5.76 5.51 -14.97
C GLY A 267 -5.35 5.24 -16.43
N ASP A 268 -4.69 6.16 -17.11
CA ASP A 268 -4.21 6.06 -18.50
C ASP A 268 -2.84 5.36 -18.63
N VAL A 269 -2.16 5.08 -17.52
CA VAL A 269 -0.87 4.37 -17.52
C VAL A 269 -1.07 2.93 -17.99
N ARG A 270 -0.26 2.48 -18.97
CA ARG A 270 -0.33 1.16 -19.58
C ARG A 270 0.64 0.20 -18.91
N LEU A 271 0.12 -0.94 -18.51
CA LEU A 271 0.87 -2.06 -17.91
C LEU A 271 0.97 -3.21 -18.91
N HIS A 272 2.10 -3.89 -18.94
CA HIS A 272 2.28 -5.11 -19.71
C HIS A 272 1.74 -6.30 -18.90
N THR A 273 0.83 -7.07 -19.49
CA THR A 273 0.14 -8.21 -18.84
C THR A 273 0.22 -9.47 -19.68
N ALA A 274 -0.19 -10.61 -19.14
CA ALA A 274 -0.32 -11.86 -19.89
C ALA A 274 -1.31 -11.79 -21.06
N ARG A 275 -2.19 -10.78 -21.09
CA ARG A 275 -3.20 -10.56 -22.15
C ARG A 275 -2.82 -9.44 -23.11
N GLY A 276 -1.57 -9.01 -23.13
CA GLY A 276 -1.10 -7.85 -23.86
C GLY A 276 -0.96 -6.62 -22.96
N VAL A 277 -1.03 -5.44 -23.57
CA VAL A 277 -0.83 -4.16 -22.87
C VAL A 277 -2.19 -3.54 -22.54
N GLN A 278 -2.48 -3.35 -21.26
CA GLN A 278 -3.74 -2.82 -20.74
C GLN A 278 -3.51 -1.57 -19.90
N THR A 279 -4.46 -0.63 -19.93
CA THR A 279 -4.40 0.51 -19.00
C THR A 279 -4.71 0.05 -17.57
N ILE A 280 -4.16 0.75 -16.59
CA ILE A 280 -4.43 0.44 -15.18
C ILE A 280 -5.92 0.61 -14.86
N LYS A 281 -6.63 1.53 -15.54
CA LYS A 281 -8.08 1.71 -15.44
C LYS A 281 -8.89 0.55 -16.02
N GLU A 282 -8.47 -0.03 -17.14
CA GLU A 282 -9.11 -1.25 -17.71
C GLU A 282 -8.95 -2.43 -16.75
N LEU A 283 -7.79 -2.59 -16.15
CA LEU A 283 -7.54 -3.60 -15.13
C LEU A 283 -8.38 -3.36 -13.87
N PHE A 284 -8.55 -2.11 -13.44
CA PHE A 284 -9.42 -1.74 -12.33
C PHE A 284 -10.89 -2.13 -12.59
N VAL A 285 -11.42 -1.83 -13.78
CA VAL A 285 -12.81 -2.17 -14.13
C VAL A 285 -13.01 -3.67 -14.21
N SER A 286 -12.01 -4.43 -14.68
CA SER A 286 -12.12 -5.89 -14.83
C SER A 286 -12.13 -6.65 -13.50
N GLN A 287 -11.62 -6.05 -12.42
CA GLN A 287 -11.50 -6.63 -11.07
C GLN A 287 -10.85 -8.02 -11.03
N GLN A 288 -10.04 -8.37 -12.04
CA GLN A 288 -9.33 -9.66 -12.12
C GLN A 288 -7.91 -9.50 -11.56
N ASN A 289 -7.35 -10.60 -11.04
CA ASN A 289 -5.94 -10.68 -10.69
C ASN A 289 -5.10 -10.74 -11.97
N PRO A 290 -4.41 -9.67 -12.37
CA PRO A 290 -3.59 -9.68 -13.57
C PRO A 290 -2.24 -10.35 -13.29
N GLN A 291 -1.71 -11.04 -14.31
CA GLN A 291 -0.28 -11.27 -14.39
C GLN A 291 0.36 -10.07 -15.08
N VAL A 292 1.29 -9.40 -14.38
CA VAL A 292 1.96 -8.20 -14.88
C VAL A 292 3.43 -8.48 -15.17
N ALA A 293 3.98 -7.80 -16.16
CA ALA A 293 5.39 -7.90 -16.51
C ALA A 293 6.25 -7.11 -15.52
N ILE A 294 7.28 -7.76 -15.01
CA ILE A 294 8.37 -7.17 -14.23
C ILE A 294 9.68 -7.23 -15.02
N ASP A 295 10.59 -6.32 -14.73
CA ASP A 295 11.95 -6.38 -15.25
C ASP A 295 12.82 -7.23 -14.33
N THR A 296 13.45 -8.28 -14.86
CA THR A 296 14.20 -9.26 -14.06
C THR A 296 15.50 -8.71 -13.45
N ARG A 297 15.89 -7.49 -13.79
CA ARG A 297 16.99 -6.79 -13.09
C ARG A 297 16.60 -6.37 -11.68
N ILE A 298 15.32 -6.25 -11.37
CA ILE A 298 14.84 -5.99 -10.01
C ILE A 298 14.75 -7.33 -9.30
N VAL A 299 15.70 -7.57 -8.41
CA VAL A 299 15.76 -8.72 -7.49
C VAL A 299 15.42 -8.27 -6.07
N ASP A 300 15.35 -9.21 -5.13
CA ASP A 300 15.02 -8.94 -3.73
C ASP A 300 15.99 -7.96 -3.04
N ASP A 301 17.25 -7.87 -3.51
CA ASP A 301 18.22 -6.86 -3.08
C ASP A 301 18.23 -5.69 -4.09
N PRO A 302 17.69 -4.51 -3.73
CA PRO A 302 17.64 -3.35 -4.63
C PRO A 302 19.02 -2.70 -4.89
N THR A 303 20.08 -3.13 -4.23
CA THR A 303 21.45 -2.63 -4.43
C THR A 303 22.19 -3.30 -5.57
N GLU A 304 21.76 -4.50 -5.99
CA GLU A 304 22.31 -5.24 -7.11
C GLU A 304 21.25 -5.45 -8.20
N LEU A 305 21.63 -5.22 -9.46
CA LEU A 305 20.78 -5.50 -10.61
C LEU A 305 20.99 -6.93 -11.08
N GLY A 306 19.91 -7.69 -11.19
CA GLY A 306 19.87 -9.00 -11.79
C GLY A 306 20.11 -8.99 -13.32
N PRO A 307 19.97 -10.14 -13.98
CA PRO A 307 20.11 -10.25 -15.44
C PRO A 307 19.00 -9.48 -16.18
N GLU A 308 19.33 -8.94 -17.37
CA GLU A 308 18.37 -8.29 -18.26
C GLU A 308 17.29 -9.29 -18.73
N GLY A 309 16.04 -8.91 -18.69
CA GLY A 309 14.90 -9.72 -19.13
C GLY A 309 13.57 -9.22 -18.61
N VAL A 310 12.49 -9.89 -19.03
CA VAL A 310 11.12 -9.63 -18.59
C VAL A 310 10.45 -10.94 -18.21
N SER A 311 9.72 -10.98 -17.10
CA SER A 311 8.93 -12.14 -16.71
C SER A 311 7.55 -11.71 -16.21
N LEU A 312 6.56 -12.59 -16.39
CA LEU A 312 5.23 -12.38 -15.80
C LEU A 312 5.21 -12.81 -14.34
N ARG A 313 4.51 -12.04 -13.51
CA ARG A 313 4.26 -12.34 -12.11
C ARG A 313 2.83 -11.98 -11.75
N ASP A 314 2.26 -12.75 -10.83
CA ASP A 314 0.93 -12.48 -10.31
C ASP A 314 0.90 -11.14 -9.56
N ALA A 315 -0.19 -10.41 -9.73
CA ALA A 315 -0.44 -9.18 -8.99
C ALA A 315 -1.88 -9.17 -8.45
N THR A 316 -2.13 -8.33 -7.42
CA THR A 316 -3.49 -8.13 -6.91
C THR A 316 -4.37 -7.46 -7.97
N PRO A 317 -5.73 -7.52 -7.83
CA PRO A 317 -6.59 -6.65 -8.60
C PRO A 317 -6.15 -5.19 -8.45
N VAL A 318 -6.36 -4.41 -9.49
CA VAL A 318 -6.12 -2.96 -9.41
C VAL A 318 -7.15 -2.33 -8.49
N PHE A 319 -6.71 -1.45 -7.60
CA PHE A 319 -7.56 -0.69 -6.69
C PHE A 319 -7.32 0.81 -6.85
N GLU A 320 -8.37 1.61 -6.63
CA GLU A 320 -8.30 3.07 -6.62
C GLU A 320 -7.63 3.51 -5.30
N THR A 321 -6.60 4.32 -5.39
CA THR A 321 -5.81 4.79 -4.24
C THR A 321 -6.06 6.25 -3.91
N GLY A 322 -6.71 7.00 -4.77
CA GLY A 322 -7.11 8.38 -4.51
C GLY A 322 -7.84 9.03 -5.68
N LYS A 323 -8.78 9.93 -5.36
CA LYS A 323 -9.49 10.74 -6.35
C LYS A 323 -8.85 12.11 -6.48
N GLN A 324 -8.80 12.63 -7.71
CA GLN A 324 -8.33 13.97 -8.05
C GLN A 324 -6.98 14.34 -7.38
N GLN A 325 -6.06 13.37 -7.35
CA GLN A 325 -4.73 13.56 -6.78
C GLN A 325 -3.86 14.46 -7.67
N PRO A 326 -2.97 15.28 -7.10
CA PRO A 326 -2.00 16.05 -7.89
C PRO A 326 -1.10 15.11 -8.69
N ILE A 327 -1.06 15.31 -10.00
CA ILE A 327 -0.31 14.48 -10.93
C ILE A 327 0.87 15.23 -11.50
N TYR A 328 1.96 14.52 -11.68
CA TYR A 328 3.17 14.98 -12.34
C TYR A 328 3.45 14.12 -13.56
N LYS A 329 3.86 14.77 -14.65
CA LYS A 329 4.32 14.11 -15.85
C LYS A 329 5.84 14.08 -15.85
N LEU A 330 6.40 12.88 -15.71
CA LEU A 330 7.82 12.63 -15.93
C LEU A 330 8.03 12.32 -17.42
N THR A 331 8.98 13.03 -18.02
CA THR A 331 9.42 12.80 -19.41
C THR A 331 10.90 12.47 -19.42
N THR A 332 11.29 11.44 -20.14
CA THR A 332 12.68 11.02 -20.28
C THR A 332 13.33 11.59 -21.55
N LYS A 333 14.66 11.58 -21.63
CA LYS A 333 15.39 11.99 -22.83
C LYS A 333 15.16 11.07 -24.04
N ARG A 334 14.67 9.85 -23.81
CA ARG A 334 14.24 8.94 -24.90
C ARG A 334 12.76 9.16 -25.30
N GLY A 335 12.02 10.02 -24.60
CA GLY A 335 10.63 10.34 -24.92
C GLY A 335 9.57 9.52 -24.17
N HIS A 336 9.96 8.52 -23.33
CA HIS A 336 9.01 7.84 -22.45
C HIS A 336 8.36 8.81 -21.50
N THR A 337 7.06 8.68 -21.28
CA THR A 337 6.30 9.49 -20.34
C THR A 337 5.51 8.61 -19.39
N ILE A 338 5.47 9.01 -18.12
CA ILE A 338 4.61 8.40 -17.12
C ILE A 338 3.95 9.49 -16.29
N ARG A 339 2.69 9.28 -15.91
CA ARG A 339 1.89 10.20 -15.11
C ARG A 339 1.59 9.54 -13.77
N CYS A 340 2.01 10.18 -12.68
CA CYS A 340 1.90 9.60 -11.34
C CYS A 340 1.96 10.70 -10.27
N THR A 341 1.71 10.31 -9.02
CA THR A 341 1.87 11.19 -7.85
C THR A 341 3.34 11.47 -7.53
N ALA A 342 3.60 12.53 -6.76
CA ALA A 342 4.97 12.98 -6.41
C ALA A 342 5.78 11.90 -5.67
N ASN A 343 5.13 11.11 -4.84
CA ASN A 343 5.73 10.04 -4.03
C ASN A 343 5.92 8.72 -4.77
N HIS A 344 5.54 8.63 -6.05
CA HIS A 344 5.69 7.39 -6.84
C HIS A 344 7.17 7.02 -7.00
N ARG A 345 7.53 5.73 -6.76
CA ARG A 345 8.91 5.26 -6.65
C ARG A 345 9.42 4.65 -7.95
N PHE A 346 10.66 4.97 -8.28
CA PHE A 346 11.34 4.46 -9.47
C PHE A 346 12.70 3.85 -9.09
N PRO A 347 13.02 2.63 -9.56
CA PRO A 347 14.36 2.12 -9.48
C PRO A 347 15.25 2.89 -10.45
N THR A 348 16.41 3.31 -9.96
CA THR A 348 17.43 4.01 -10.71
C THR A 348 18.74 3.22 -10.67
N THR A 349 19.75 3.62 -11.45
CA THR A 349 21.09 3.04 -11.34
C THR A 349 21.79 3.31 -9.99
N ASN A 350 21.20 4.17 -9.15
CA ASN A 350 21.73 4.56 -7.84
C ASN A 350 20.69 4.32 -6.73
N GLY A 351 19.97 3.19 -6.78
CA GLY A 351 18.92 2.83 -5.82
C GLY A 351 17.54 3.36 -6.18
N VAL A 352 16.55 3.07 -5.33
CA VAL A 352 15.16 3.47 -5.54
C VAL A 352 14.92 4.89 -5.07
N LYS A 353 14.25 5.73 -5.89
CA LYS A 353 13.93 7.13 -5.58
C LYS A 353 12.45 7.43 -5.84
N GLN A 354 11.85 8.32 -5.03
CA GLN A 354 10.52 8.87 -5.31
C GLN A 354 10.59 9.90 -6.46
N LEU A 355 9.45 10.17 -7.12
CA LEU A 355 9.39 11.12 -8.23
C LEU A 355 9.87 12.53 -7.83
N ASP A 356 9.49 12.99 -6.64
CA ASP A 356 9.90 14.30 -6.10
C ASP A 356 11.39 14.37 -5.73
N GLN A 357 12.05 13.24 -5.55
CA GLN A 357 13.48 13.10 -5.32
C GLN A 357 14.30 13.02 -6.62
N LEU A 358 13.61 12.82 -7.74
CA LEU A 358 14.23 12.71 -9.05
C LEU A 358 14.43 14.11 -9.68
N LYS A 359 15.51 14.28 -10.41
CA LYS A 359 15.82 15.50 -11.15
C LYS A 359 16.22 15.21 -12.59
N ALA A 360 16.15 16.24 -13.43
CA ALA A 360 16.66 16.15 -14.80
C ALA A 360 18.12 15.67 -14.80
N GLY A 361 18.40 14.63 -15.57
CA GLY A 361 19.70 13.97 -15.63
C GLY A 361 19.81 12.66 -14.87
N ASP A 362 18.95 12.38 -13.85
CA ASP A 362 18.90 11.09 -13.17
C ASP A 362 18.55 9.96 -14.17
N THR A 363 19.10 8.77 -13.94
CA THR A 363 18.98 7.64 -14.85
C THR A 363 17.95 6.63 -14.33
N LEU A 364 16.91 6.39 -15.13
CA LEU A 364 15.87 5.38 -14.88
C LEU A 364 16.12 4.11 -15.67
N LEU A 365 15.59 3.00 -15.16
CA LEU A 365 15.53 1.73 -15.89
C LEU A 365 14.32 1.75 -16.82
N ILE A 366 14.52 1.29 -18.07
CA ILE A 366 13.45 0.98 -19.01
C ILE A 366 13.45 -0.51 -19.28
N GLN A 367 12.35 -1.06 -19.76
CA GLN A 367 12.20 -2.50 -20.05
C GLN A 367 13.43 -3.07 -20.76
N SER A 368 14.03 -4.15 -20.21
CA SER A 368 15.32 -4.68 -20.65
C SER A 368 15.26 -5.92 -21.54
N GLY A 369 14.08 -6.36 -21.93
CA GLY A 369 13.90 -7.55 -22.76
C GLY A 369 12.59 -7.54 -23.52
N GLU A 370 12.36 -8.62 -24.28
CA GLU A 370 11.07 -8.85 -24.93
C GLU A 370 9.99 -9.09 -23.87
N GLY A 371 8.87 -8.39 -23.98
CA GLY A 371 7.73 -8.52 -23.11
C GLY A 371 6.72 -9.58 -23.56
N HIS A 372 5.51 -9.49 -23.03
CA HIS A 372 4.43 -10.42 -23.33
C HIS A 372 3.39 -9.80 -24.25
N TRP A 373 2.65 -10.66 -24.95
CA TRP A 373 1.74 -10.28 -26.04
C TRP A 373 0.35 -10.85 -25.79
N GLY A 374 -0.67 -10.25 -26.39
CA GLY A 374 -2.00 -10.83 -26.46
C GLY A 374 -2.06 -12.04 -27.39
N ALA A 375 -3.28 -12.51 -27.66
CA ALA A 375 -3.50 -13.71 -28.46
C ALA A 375 -4.14 -13.42 -29.84
N ASN A 376 -4.54 -12.17 -30.12
CA ASN A 376 -5.39 -11.84 -31.24
C ASN A 376 -4.60 -11.55 -32.52
N GLY A 377 -5.04 -12.13 -33.64
CA GLY A 377 -4.56 -11.83 -34.99
C GLY A 377 -3.19 -12.42 -35.36
N ASP A 378 -2.92 -12.47 -36.63
CA ASP A 378 -1.66 -12.91 -37.22
C ASP A 378 -0.90 -11.76 -37.90
N TYR A 379 0.23 -12.07 -38.57
CA TYR A 379 1.05 -11.06 -39.22
C TYR A 379 0.30 -10.31 -40.33
N ALA A 380 -0.48 -11.04 -41.17
CA ALA A 380 -1.22 -10.44 -42.30
C ALA A 380 -2.33 -9.50 -41.77
N ALA A 381 -3.03 -9.91 -40.73
CA ALA A 381 -4.03 -9.06 -40.06
C ALA A 381 -3.38 -7.77 -39.47
N GLY A 382 -2.17 -7.85 -38.93
CA GLY A 382 -1.45 -6.69 -38.45
C GLY A 382 -1.04 -5.73 -39.55
N VAL A 383 -0.54 -6.22 -40.69
CA VAL A 383 -0.26 -5.40 -41.88
C VAL A 383 -1.54 -4.72 -42.38
N LYS A 384 -2.63 -5.46 -42.47
CA LYS A 384 -3.94 -4.95 -42.89
C LYS A 384 -4.46 -3.86 -41.94
N GLU A 385 -4.34 -4.07 -40.62
CA GLU A 385 -4.78 -3.09 -39.61
C GLU A 385 -4.10 -1.73 -39.79
N TRP A 386 -2.80 -1.72 -40.11
CA TRP A 386 -2.09 -0.46 -40.40
C TRP A 386 -2.63 0.19 -41.70
N ILE A 387 -2.84 -0.58 -42.72
CA ILE A 387 -3.30 -0.09 -44.04
C ILE A 387 -4.72 0.50 -43.93
N ASP A 388 -5.64 -0.24 -43.32
CA ASP A 388 -7.07 0.13 -43.23
C ASP A 388 -7.29 1.41 -42.40
N ARG A 389 -6.36 1.71 -41.47
CA ARG A 389 -6.43 2.92 -40.67
C ARG A 389 -5.60 4.11 -41.19
N ASP A 390 -4.92 3.92 -42.31
CA ASP A 390 -4.04 4.94 -42.92
C ASP A 390 -3.05 5.56 -41.95
N GLY A 391 -2.51 4.74 -41.03
CA GLY A 391 -1.55 5.17 -40.00
C GLY A 391 -2.18 5.82 -38.78
N ASP A 392 -3.51 5.82 -38.66
CA ASP A 392 -4.15 6.28 -37.42
C ASP A 392 -4.06 5.21 -36.31
N ARG A 393 -4.34 5.62 -35.10
CA ARG A 393 -4.20 4.80 -33.91
C ARG A 393 -5.14 3.60 -33.91
N SER A 394 -4.60 2.40 -33.66
CA SER A 394 -5.38 1.17 -33.46
C SER A 394 -5.39 0.75 -31.99
N GLU A 395 -6.55 0.42 -31.44
CA GLU A 395 -6.64 -0.19 -30.09
C GLU A 395 -6.36 -1.71 -30.15
N ALA A 396 -6.48 -2.35 -31.33
CA ALA A 396 -6.20 -3.78 -31.52
C ALA A 396 -4.74 -4.16 -31.24
N ILE A 397 -3.80 -3.21 -31.37
CA ILE A 397 -2.37 -3.43 -31.11
C ILE A 397 -2.08 -3.83 -29.66
N TRP A 398 -2.94 -3.45 -28.72
CA TRP A 398 -2.70 -3.68 -27.29
C TRP A 398 -3.01 -5.11 -26.84
N THR A 399 -3.93 -5.79 -27.52
CA THR A 399 -4.30 -7.19 -27.28
C THR A 399 -3.86 -8.13 -28.39
N GLY A 400 -3.17 -7.59 -29.39
CA GLY A 400 -2.64 -8.33 -30.53
C GLY A 400 -1.58 -9.35 -30.15
N SER A 401 -1.53 -10.46 -30.92
CA SER A 401 -0.44 -11.42 -30.81
C SER A 401 0.89 -10.80 -31.21
N ARG A 402 1.99 -11.43 -30.85
CA ARG A 402 3.34 -11.00 -31.29
C ARG A 402 3.42 -10.81 -32.79
N ASN A 403 2.86 -11.74 -33.56
CA ASN A 403 2.89 -11.69 -35.01
C ASN A 403 1.98 -10.58 -35.58
N PHE A 404 0.82 -10.33 -34.96
CA PHE A 404 -0.06 -9.21 -35.33
C PHE A 404 0.68 -7.86 -35.15
N VAL A 405 1.24 -7.61 -33.99
CA VAL A 405 1.97 -6.36 -33.69
C VAL A 405 3.23 -6.24 -34.58
N ARG A 406 3.90 -7.35 -34.84
CA ARG A 406 5.03 -7.40 -35.79
C ARG A 406 4.59 -6.94 -37.19
N GLY A 407 3.47 -7.46 -37.73
CA GLY A 407 2.94 -7.06 -39.03
C GLY A 407 2.57 -5.58 -39.09
N TYR A 408 1.90 -5.09 -38.05
CA TYR A 408 1.53 -3.68 -37.92
C TYR A 408 2.74 -2.75 -37.94
N LEU A 409 3.78 -3.05 -37.16
CA LEU A 409 5.01 -2.25 -37.12
C LEU A 409 5.82 -2.38 -38.42
N ALA A 410 5.94 -3.58 -38.98
CA ALA A 410 6.68 -3.81 -40.21
C ALA A 410 6.11 -2.96 -41.37
N GLU A 411 4.80 -2.84 -41.46
CA GLU A 411 4.13 -2.02 -42.50
C GLU A 411 4.29 -0.52 -42.19
N ALA A 412 4.13 -0.11 -40.93
CA ALA A 412 4.37 1.25 -40.50
C ALA A 412 5.78 1.74 -40.89
N PHE A 413 6.79 0.91 -40.61
CA PHE A 413 8.16 1.23 -40.94
C PHE A 413 8.43 1.13 -42.46
N GLN A 414 7.86 0.18 -43.16
CA GLN A 414 7.97 0.08 -44.62
C GLN A 414 7.51 1.37 -45.30
N ARG A 415 6.38 1.93 -44.86
CA ARG A 415 5.80 3.12 -45.52
C ARG A 415 6.53 4.42 -45.07
N LEU A 416 6.80 4.57 -43.81
CA LEU A 416 7.15 5.87 -43.20
C LEU A 416 8.61 6.00 -42.76
N ALA A 417 9.35 4.88 -42.64
CA ALA A 417 10.72 4.96 -42.19
C ALA A 417 11.72 5.17 -43.31
N SER A 418 12.83 5.83 -42.98
CA SER A 418 14.04 5.92 -43.75
C SER A 418 15.18 5.11 -43.11
N VAL A 419 15.98 4.44 -43.96
CA VAL A 419 17.19 3.72 -43.58
C VAL A 419 18.40 4.51 -44.07
N ALA A 420 19.39 4.77 -43.24
CA ALA A 420 20.57 5.53 -43.63
C ALA A 420 21.83 4.97 -42.97
N LEU A 421 22.93 4.95 -43.72
CA LEU A 421 24.28 4.70 -43.25
C LEU A 421 25.02 6.03 -43.11
N ASN A 422 25.58 6.32 -41.94
CA ASN A 422 26.38 7.52 -41.69
C ASN A 422 27.64 7.17 -40.86
N SER A 423 28.42 8.20 -40.48
CA SER A 423 29.61 8.04 -39.67
C SER A 423 29.42 7.35 -38.32
N ARG A 424 28.17 7.28 -37.80
CA ARG A 424 27.80 6.61 -36.56
C ARG A 424 27.17 5.24 -36.80
N GLY A 425 27.19 4.71 -38.03
CA GLY A 425 26.62 3.44 -38.41
C GLY A 425 25.23 3.53 -39.03
N VAL A 426 24.57 2.35 -39.12
CA VAL A 426 23.21 2.22 -39.67
C VAL A 426 22.20 2.76 -38.68
N ASN A 427 21.22 3.51 -39.18
CA ASN A 427 20.10 3.97 -38.38
C ASN A 427 18.78 3.94 -39.15
N VAL A 428 17.71 3.54 -38.46
CA VAL A 428 16.33 3.57 -38.96
C VAL A 428 15.60 4.70 -38.28
N ARG A 429 14.86 5.50 -39.05
CA ARG A 429 14.10 6.66 -38.57
C ARG A 429 12.67 6.61 -39.07
N LEU A 430 11.72 6.67 -38.15
CA LEU A 430 10.29 6.78 -38.45
C LEU A 430 9.79 8.18 -38.08
N SER A 431 9.07 8.85 -38.96
CA SER A 431 8.57 10.23 -38.71
C SER A 431 7.06 10.29 -38.84
N LEU A 432 6.37 10.89 -37.84
CA LEU A 432 4.92 11.06 -37.79
C LEU A 432 4.55 12.46 -37.23
N PRO A 433 3.39 13.03 -37.63
CA PRO A 433 2.96 14.35 -37.16
C PRO A 433 2.40 14.34 -35.73
N HIS A 434 2.11 13.15 -35.13
CA HIS A 434 1.43 13.04 -33.84
C HIS A 434 2.30 12.42 -32.75
N ASN A 435 2.44 13.08 -31.62
CA ASN A 435 3.22 12.59 -30.48
C ASN A 435 2.63 11.30 -29.88
N ARG A 436 1.30 11.16 -29.81
CA ARG A 436 0.64 10.04 -29.15
C ARG A 436 0.87 8.72 -29.89
N ALA A 437 0.76 8.72 -31.22
CA ALA A 437 1.06 7.54 -32.03
C ALA A 437 2.54 7.14 -31.92
N MET A 438 3.45 8.10 -31.80
CA MET A 438 4.87 7.85 -31.59
C MET A 438 5.16 7.18 -30.26
N ASN A 439 4.48 7.59 -29.18
CA ASN A 439 4.64 6.96 -27.87
C ASN A 439 4.11 5.52 -27.88
N ASP A 440 2.98 5.26 -28.58
CA ASP A 440 2.43 3.91 -28.73
C ASP A 440 3.43 3.00 -29.47
N ILE A 441 3.99 3.46 -30.60
CA ILE A 441 5.03 2.74 -31.35
C ILE A 441 6.28 2.53 -30.51
N GLN A 442 6.69 3.52 -29.70
CA GLN A 442 7.82 3.40 -28.79
C GLN A 442 7.61 2.29 -27.76
N LEU A 443 6.41 2.20 -27.16
CA LEU A 443 6.05 1.15 -26.20
C LEU A 443 6.09 -0.25 -26.87
N LEU A 444 5.55 -0.37 -28.07
CA LEU A 444 5.55 -1.63 -28.81
C LEU A 444 6.97 -2.07 -29.22
N LEU A 445 7.84 -1.14 -29.63
CA LEU A 445 9.25 -1.43 -29.88
C LEU A 445 9.96 -1.89 -28.60
N GLY A 446 9.68 -1.21 -27.47
CA GLY A 446 10.15 -1.62 -26.15
C GLY A 446 9.74 -3.05 -25.80
N ASN A 447 8.50 -3.42 -26.15
CA ASN A 447 7.99 -4.78 -25.93
C ASN A 447 8.64 -5.85 -26.82
N PHE A 448 9.26 -5.47 -27.94
CA PHE A 448 10.18 -6.32 -28.72
C PHE A 448 11.64 -6.31 -28.18
N GLY A 449 11.89 -5.67 -27.05
CA GLY A 449 13.25 -5.50 -26.52
C GLY A 449 14.10 -4.51 -27.35
N ILE A 450 13.46 -3.58 -28.05
CA ILE A 450 14.12 -2.58 -28.89
C ILE A 450 13.92 -1.19 -28.27
N PRO A 451 14.86 -0.72 -27.44
CA PRO A 451 14.76 0.63 -26.86
C PRO A 451 14.92 1.67 -27.98
N SER A 452 14.03 2.65 -28.01
CA SER A 452 14.01 3.69 -29.03
C SER A 452 13.96 5.09 -28.39
N SER A 453 14.14 6.13 -29.21
CA SER A 453 14.06 7.51 -28.74
C SER A 453 13.11 8.31 -29.61
N VAL A 454 12.14 8.98 -28.98
CA VAL A 454 11.18 9.89 -29.62
C VAL A 454 11.68 11.33 -29.43
N ASN A 455 11.85 12.09 -30.51
CA ASN A 455 12.28 13.45 -30.48
C ASN A 455 11.42 14.33 -31.38
N LEU A 456 11.17 15.59 -30.97
CA LEU A 456 10.59 16.59 -31.87
C LEU A 456 11.66 17.06 -32.87
N THR A 457 11.37 17.01 -34.17
CA THR A 457 12.35 17.47 -35.17
C THR A 457 12.44 18.99 -35.17
N ARG A 458 13.67 19.52 -35.09
CA ARG A 458 13.93 20.97 -35.17
C ARG A 458 13.62 21.57 -36.57
N ALA A 459 13.71 20.73 -37.62
CA ALA A 459 13.57 21.15 -39.00
C ALA A 459 12.12 21.33 -39.46
N ARG A 460 11.14 20.68 -38.84
CA ARG A 460 9.70 20.77 -39.18
C ARG A 460 8.87 20.82 -37.91
N ARG A 461 8.25 21.98 -37.63
CA ARG A 461 7.34 22.12 -36.46
C ARG A 461 6.23 21.08 -36.49
N GLY A 462 6.06 20.33 -35.38
CA GLY A 462 4.98 19.35 -35.20
C GLY A 462 5.27 17.94 -35.71
N ILE A 463 6.48 17.63 -36.21
CA ILE A 463 6.85 16.25 -36.60
C ILE A 463 7.73 15.62 -35.51
N TYR A 464 7.32 14.45 -35.07
CA TYR A 464 8.06 13.60 -34.13
C TYR A 464 8.80 12.51 -34.89
N GLU A 465 9.96 12.13 -34.40
CA GLU A 465 10.84 11.13 -35.01
C GLU A 465 11.24 10.07 -33.99
N ILE A 466 10.98 8.78 -34.29
CA ILE A 466 11.60 7.65 -33.61
C ILE A 466 12.94 7.38 -34.32
N ARG A 467 13.99 7.25 -33.50
CA ARG A 467 15.33 6.91 -33.96
C ARG A 467 15.79 5.61 -33.33
N LEU A 468 16.22 4.69 -34.18
CA LEU A 468 16.93 3.48 -33.81
C LEU A 468 18.42 3.65 -34.16
N SER A 469 19.30 3.49 -33.19
CA SER A 469 20.76 3.47 -33.43
C SER A 469 21.17 2.18 -34.12
N GLN A 470 22.45 2.00 -34.41
CA GLN A 470 22.94 0.76 -35.07
C GLN A 470 22.54 -0.51 -34.31
N ALA A 471 22.69 -0.55 -33.00
CA ALA A 471 22.33 -1.71 -32.18
C ALA A 471 20.81 -2.00 -32.20
N GLU A 472 20.00 -0.95 -32.07
CA GLU A 472 18.54 -1.08 -32.14
C GLU A 472 18.06 -1.38 -33.56
N SER A 473 18.69 -0.85 -34.61
CA SER A 473 18.39 -1.17 -36.03
C SER A 473 18.67 -2.64 -36.34
N TYR A 474 19.75 -3.22 -35.78
CA TYR A 474 20.04 -4.65 -35.87
C TYR A 474 18.97 -5.51 -35.14
N ARG A 475 18.58 -5.12 -33.92
CA ARG A 475 17.49 -5.80 -33.20
C ARG A 475 16.17 -5.71 -33.97
N PHE A 476 15.88 -4.55 -34.57
CA PHE A 476 14.69 -4.32 -35.38
C PHE A 476 14.67 -5.25 -36.62
N SER A 477 15.82 -5.42 -37.32
CA SER A 477 15.87 -6.32 -38.49
C SER A 477 15.57 -7.78 -38.14
N ILE A 478 15.94 -8.25 -36.97
CA ILE A 478 15.69 -9.61 -36.51
C ILE A 478 14.28 -9.79 -35.95
N ALA A 479 13.80 -8.86 -35.11
CA ALA A 479 12.58 -9.03 -34.38
C ALA A 479 11.33 -8.62 -35.17
N ILE A 480 11.42 -7.60 -36.02
CA ILE A 480 10.29 -7.00 -36.73
C ILE A 480 10.53 -7.04 -38.25
N GLY A 481 11.55 -6.35 -38.73
CA GLY A 481 11.86 -6.16 -40.13
C GLY A 481 10.91 -5.14 -40.81
N PHE A 482 10.97 -5.07 -42.13
CA PHE A 482 10.03 -4.33 -42.96
C PHE A 482 9.09 -5.31 -43.65
N SER A 483 7.92 -4.86 -44.11
CA SER A 483 6.99 -5.70 -44.88
C SER A 483 7.36 -5.81 -46.37
N GLY A 484 8.37 -5.07 -46.85
CA GLY A 484 8.77 -4.99 -48.26
C GLY A 484 10.27 -4.81 -48.49
N ASP A 485 10.61 -4.10 -49.54
CA ASP A 485 11.95 -3.94 -50.12
C ASP A 485 13.00 -3.33 -49.21
N LYS A 486 12.61 -2.50 -48.24
CA LYS A 486 13.54 -1.89 -47.26
C LYS A 486 14.25 -2.92 -46.37
N THR A 487 13.71 -4.15 -46.24
CA THR A 487 14.39 -5.25 -45.52
C THR A 487 15.77 -5.51 -46.08
N LYS A 488 15.88 -5.76 -47.40
CA LYS A 488 17.13 -6.03 -48.07
C LYS A 488 18.11 -4.84 -47.94
N CYS A 489 17.57 -3.60 -48.11
CA CYS A 489 18.39 -2.39 -47.94
C CYS A 489 19.03 -2.28 -46.55
N LEU A 490 18.26 -2.61 -45.48
CA LEU A 490 18.77 -2.60 -44.11
C LEU A 490 19.80 -3.68 -43.90
N GLU A 491 19.55 -4.90 -44.36
CA GLU A 491 20.47 -6.04 -44.25
C GLU A 491 21.79 -5.74 -44.95
N ASP A 492 21.77 -5.26 -46.20
CA ASP A 492 22.99 -4.90 -46.97
C ASP A 492 23.80 -3.81 -46.24
N MET A 493 23.14 -2.83 -45.63
CA MET A 493 23.85 -1.79 -44.83
C MET A 493 24.44 -2.33 -43.54
N LEU A 494 23.76 -3.24 -42.85
CA LEU A 494 24.25 -3.86 -41.62
C LEU A 494 25.45 -4.78 -41.90
N ASP A 495 25.42 -5.51 -42.99
CA ASP A 495 26.53 -6.39 -43.41
C ASP A 495 27.78 -5.58 -43.79
N ARG A 496 27.63 -4.41 -44.45
CA ARG A 496 28.77 -3.50 -44.77
C ARG A 496 29.47 -2.97 -43.52
N VAL A 497 28.75 -2.74 -42.41
CA VAL A 497 29.33 -2.24 -41.15
C VAL A 497 29.98 -3.35 -40.32
N GLY A 498 29.63 -4.62 -40.57
CA GLY A 498 30.11 -5.80 -39.86
C GLY A 498 29.36 -6.01 -38.54
N ARG A 499 28.70 -7.16 -38.40
CA ARG A 499 27.88 -7.54 -37.24
C ARG A 499 28.64 -7.65 -35.92
N THR A 500 29.94 -7.76 -35.95
CA THR A 500 30.85 -7.92 -34.78
C THR A 500 31.13 -6.61 -34.04
N LYS A 501 30.77 -5.45 -34.59
CA LYS A 501 30.99 -4.12 -33.98
C LYS A 501 29.73 -3.52 -33.32
N ILE A 502 28.70 -4.33 -33.05
CA ILE A 502 27.45 -3.83 -32.44
C ILE A 502 27.71 -3.61 -30.95
N SER A 503 27.59 -2.36 -30.51
CA SER A 503 27.72 -2.02 -29.11
C SER A 503 26.55 -2.63 -28.29
N ARG A 504 26.81 -2.96 -27.00
CA ARG A 504 25.78 -3.47 -26.09
C ARG A 504 24.63 -2.48 -26.00
N THR A 505 23.40 -2.97 -26.14
CA THR A 505 22.18 -2.14 -25.96
C THR A 505 22.07 -1.72 -24.50
N VAL A 506 21.72 -0.45 -24.25
CA VAL A 506 21.59 0.12 -22.91
C VAL A 506 20.10 0.34 -22.60
N PHE A 507 19.57 -0.42 -21.64
CA PHE A 507 18.18 -0.34 -21.22
C PHE A 507 17.98 0.64 -20.07
N THR A 508 18.52 1.85 -20.23
CA THR A 508 18.34 2.97 -19.32
C THR A 508 18.02 4.26 -20.09
N THR A 509 17.46 5.23 -19.38
CA THR A 509 17.17 6.55 -19.93
C THR A 509 17.36 7.62 -18.87
N ARG A 510 17.76 8.83 -19.27
CA ARG A 510 17.86 9.97 -18.34
C ARG A 510 16.55 10.74 -18.34
N ILE A 511 16.20 11.31 -17.18
CA ILE A 511 15.08 12.23 -17.06
C ILE A 511 15.36 13.51 -17.80
N ALA A 512 14.40 13.96 -18.61
CA ALA A 512 14.44 15.24 -19.30
C ALA A 512 13.73 16.33 -18.50
N SER A 513 12.52 16.04 -18.00
CA SER A 513 11.72 16.97 -17.20
C SER A 513 10.73 16.23 -16.30
N ILE A 514 10.35 16.88 -15.20
CA ILE A 514 9.24 16.53 -14.33
C ILE A 514 8.43 17.81 -14.17
N VAL A 515 7.15 17.79 -14.56
CA VAL A 515 6.29 18.97 -14.52
C VAL A 515 4.92 18.61 -13.92
N PRO A 516 4.25 19.51 -13.18
CA PRO A 516 2.87 19.32 -12.77
C PRO A 516 1.97 19.10 -13.99
N ASP A 517 0.99 18.18 -13.88
CA ASP A 517 0.12 17.76 -14.98
C ASP A 517 -1.35 17.60 -14.55
N GLY A 518 -1.84 18.49 -13.72
CA GLY A 518 -3.23 18.55 -13.28
C GLY A 518 -3.54 17.65 -12.08
N LYS A 519 -4.81 17.25 -11.99
CA LYS A 519 -5.33 16.33 -10.97
C LYS A 519 -6.14 15.24 -11.64
N GLU A 520 -5.94 13.98 -11.23
CA GLU A 520 -6.70 12.83 -11.73
C GLU A 520 -6.90 11.78 -10.65
N ASP A 521 -7.83 10.87 -10.90
CA ASP A 521 -7.99 9.67 -10.08
C ASP A 521 -6.81 8.73 -10.31
N VAL A 522 -6.30 8.15 -9.24
CA VAL A 522 -5.08 7.36 -9.26
C VAL A 522 -5.31 5.95 -8.71
N TYR A 523 -4.55 5.02 -9.23
CA TYR A 523 -4.72 3.59 -9.03
C TYR A 523 -3.40 2.94 -8.66
N CYS A 524 -3.48 1.82 -7.95
CA CYS A 524 -2.36 0.94 -7.66
C CYS A 524 -2.76 -0.53 -7.80
N LEU A 525 -1.78 -1.38 -7.89
CA LEU A 525 -1.90 -2.83 -7.71
C LEU A 525 -0.64 -3.28 -6.98
N THR A 526 -0.66 -4.45 -6.36
CA THR A 526 0.53 -4.98 -5.69
C THR A 526 1.07 -6.18 -6.44
N GLN A 527 2.32 -6.11 -6.88
CA GLN A 527 3.10 -7.26 -7.32
C GLN A 527 3.97 -7.70 -6.12
N PRO A 528 3.69 -8.87 -5.50
CA PRO A 528 4.19 -9.14 -4.15
C PRO A 528 5.63 -9.61 -4.04
N GLU A 529 6.28 -10.03 -5.14
CA GLU A 529 7.64 -10.60 -5.11
C GLU A 529 8.73 -9.51 -5.18
N THR A 530 8.66 -8.65 -6.19
CA THR A 530 9.68 -7.61 -6.42
C THR A 530 9.18 -6.19 -6.14
N HIS A 531 7.87 -6.04 -5.85
CA HIS A 531 7.20 -4.74 -5.70
C HIS A 531 7.46 -3.78 -6.86
N SER A 532 7.69 -4.33 -8.07
CA SER A 532 7.96 -3.57 -9.29
C SER A 532 7.06 -4.00 -10.44
N ILE A 533 6.85 -3.11 -11.38
CA ILE A 533 6.11 -3.35 -12.61
C ILE A 533 6.73 -2.55 -13.76
N ILE A 534 6.42 -2.94 -14.99
CA ILE A 534 6.74 -2.14 -16.18
C ILE A 534 5.49 -1.33 -16.55
N ALA A 535 5.61 -0.01 -16.41
CA ALA A 535 4.53 0.94 -16.64
C ALA A 535 4.97 1.97 -17.70
N ASN A 536 4.25 2.07 -18.81
CA ASN A 536 4.63 2.89 -19.98
C ASN A 536 6.10 2.65 -20.44
N GLY A 537 6.59 1.41 -20.35
CA GLY A 537 7.95 1.02 -20.70
C GLY A 537 9.03 1.45 -19.69
N ILE A 538 8.67 2.08 -18.58
CA ILE A 538 9.55 2.46 -17.47
C ILE A 538 9.37 1.44 -16.34
N VAL A 539 10.47 0.99 -15.73
CA VAL A 539 10.40 0.17 -14.52
C VAL A 539 10.07 1.07 -13.33
N THR A 540 9.06 0.71 -12.56
CA THR A 540 8.58 1.49 -11.41
C THR A 540 8.27 0.59 -10.22
N MET A 541 8.28 1.15 -9.00
CA MET A 541 8.04 0.41 -7.76
C MET A 541 6.62 0.66 -7.23
N GLN A 542 6.20 -0.23 -6.32
CA GLN A 542 4.94 -0.15 -5.56
C GLN A 542 5.24 0.03 -4.08
N CYS A 543 4.31 0.56 -3.26
CA CYS A 543 4.49 0.79 -1.83
C CYS A 543 3.22 0.46 -1.04
N ALA A 544 3.39 0.20 0.28
CA ALA A 544 2.31 -0.03 1.24
C ALA A 544 2.67 0.54 2.63
N GLU A 545 1.67 0.85 3.48
CA GLU A 545 1.85 1.55 4.75
C GLU A 545 1.23 0.80 5.95
N GLU A 546 1.79 1.04 7.17
CA GLU A 546 1.44 0.82 8.59
C GLU A 546 0.63 -0.43 8.94
N PRO A 547 0.68 -1.11 10.10
CA PRO A 547 0.14 -2.47 10.23
C PRO A 547 -1.27 -2.67 9.64
N LEU A 548 -1.89 -1.60 9.24
CA LEU A 548 -2.95 -1.57 8.23
C LEU A 548 -2.38 -0.96 6.95
N LEU A 549 -2.74 -1.52 5.82
CA LEU A 549 -2.52 -0.86 4.54
C LEU A 549 -3.26 0.50 4.53
N PRO A 550 -2.83 1.49 3.75
CA PRO A 550 -3.50 2.78 3.66
C PRO A 550 -4.99 2.66 3.43
N ASN A 551 -5.77 3.53 4.08
CA ASN A 551 -7.23 3.50 4.12
C ASN A 551 -7.82 2.28 4.83
N GLY A 552 -7.01 1.54 5.57
CA GLY A 552 -7.48 0.47 6.45
C GLY A 552 -8.21 1.03 7.66
N SER A 553 -9.22 0.30 8.13
CA SER A 553 -9.84 0.50 9.43
C SER A 553 -9.80 -0.78 10.25
N CYS A 554 -9.70 -0.62 11.56
CA CYS A 554 -9.59 -1.76 12.47
C CYS A 554 -10.81 -1.83 13.40
N THR A 555 -11.39 -3.04 13.53
CA THR A 555 -12.45 -3.37 14.47
C THR A 555 -11.88 -4.20 15.61
N LEU A 556 -12.00 -3.69 16.84
CA LEU A 556 -11.35 -4.27 18.01
C LEU A 556 -12.37 -4.90 18.98
N GLY A 557 -11.91 -5.92 19.70
CA GLY A 557 -12.61 -6.50 20.84
C GLY A 557 -11.65 -7.30 21.72
N SER A 558 -12.01 -7.48 22.98
CA SER A 558 -11.16 -8.15 23.97
C SER A 558 -11.91 -9.26 24.71
N ILE A 559 -11.27 -10.40 24.84
CA ILE A 559 -11.69 -11.46 25.75
C ILE A 559 -11.41 -11.01 27.18
N VAL A 560 -12.38 -11.10 28.05
CA VAL A 560 -12.24 -10.77 29.48
C VAL A 560 -11.75 -12.01 30.21
N LEU A 561 -10.44 -12.18 30.35
CA LEU A 561 -9.83 -13.40 30.87
C LEU A 561 -10.31 -13.82 32.27
N PRO A 562 -10.54 -12.91 33.25
CA PRO A 562 -11.06 -13.29 34.57
C PRO A 562 -12.38 -14.02 34.55
N SER A 563 -13.24 -13.81 33.52
CA SER A 563 -14.51 -14.49 33.34
C SER A 563 -14.37 -15.96 32.91
N HIS A 564 -13.16 -16.39 32.54
CA HIS A 564 -12.81 -17.75 32.15
C HIS A 564 -11.97 -18.47 33.22
N ILE A 565 -11.88 -17.90 34.43
CA ILE A 565 -11.23 -18.55 35.56
C ILE A 565 -12.30 -18.94 36.55
N THR A 566 -12.44 -20.24 36.83
CA THR A 566 -13.37 -20.79 37.80
C THR A 566 -13.03 -20.32 39.22
N ASP A 567 -13.99 -20.46 40.15
CA ASP A 567 -13.76 -20.13 41.58
C ASP A 567 -12.64 -20.98 42.22
N GLY A 568 -12.38 -22.16 41.65
CA GLY A 568 -11.23 -23.00 42.04
C GLY A 568 -9.89 -22.62 41.38
N GLY A 569 -9.79 -21.47 40.71
CA GLY A 569 -8.55 -20.97 40.09
C GLY A 569 -8.13 -21.72 38.82
N LYS A 570 -9.01 -22.53 38.19
CA LYS A 570 -8.71 -23.26 36.96
C LYS A 570 -9.25 -22.49 35.74
N VAL A 571 -8.52 -22.56 34.61
CA VAL A 571 -9.01 -22.03 33.33
C VAL A 571 -10.14 -22.94 32.79
N ASP A 572 -11.29 -22.34 32.48
CA ASP A 572 -12.36 -23.00 31.74
C ASP A 572 -12.07 -22.92 30.25
N TRP A 573 -11.36 -23.91 29.74
CA TRP A 573 -10.92 -23.95 28.35
C TRP A 573 -12.08 -24.08 27.36
N ASN A 574 -13.19 -24.74 27.74
CA ASN A 574 -14.35 -24.92 26.87
C ASN A 574 -15.08 -23.59 26.65
N THR A 575 -15.38 -22.87 27.74
CA THR A 575 -15.99 -21.53 27.67
C THR A 575 -15.06 -20.53 26.98
N LEU A 576 -13.74 -20.65 27.19
CA LEU A 576 -12.78 -19.79 26.49
C LEU A 576 -12.77 -20.05 24.98
N ALA A 577 -12.80 -21.32 24.55
CA ALA A 577 -12.89 -21.69 23.13
C ALA A 577 -14.14 -21.13 22.47
N GLU A 578 -15.31 -21.32 23.10
CA GLU A 578 -16.59 -20.76 22.62
C GLU A 578 -16.53 -19.23 22.50
N THR A 579 -16.00 -18.56 23.52
CA THR A 579 -15.82 -17.09 23.51
C THR A 579 -14.92 -16.61 22.37
N VAL A 580 -13.84 -17.33 22.06
CA VAL A 580 -12.96 -16.99 20.93
C VAL A 580 -13.71 -17.15 19.61
N LEU A 581 -14.42 -18.27 19.38
CA LEU A 581 -15.17 -18.53 18.16
C LEU A 581 -16.24 -17.46 17.92
N LEU A 582 -17.04 -17.16 18.94
CA LEU A 582 -18.09 -16.14 18.87
C LEU A 582 -17.50 -14.72 18.74
N GLY A 583 -16.38 -14.43 19.42
CA GLY A 583 -15.70 -13.14 19.34
C GLY A 583 -15.15 -12.82 17.95
N VAL A 584 -14.55 -13.80 17.27
CA VAL A 584 -14.09 -13.66 15.88
C VAL A 584 -15.28 -13.40 14.95
N ARG A 585 -16.36 -14.20 15.07
CA ARG A 585 -17.59 -14.02 14.29
C ARG A 585 -18.23 -12.66 14.54
N PHE A 586 -18.30 -12.24 15.78
CA PHE A 586 -18.84 -10.93 16.18
C PHE A 586 -18.05 -9.79 15.49
N LEU A 587 -16.72 -9.82 15.55
CA LEU A 587 -15.88 -8.79 14.96
C LEU A 587 -15.94 -8.79 13.43
N ASP A 588 -16.03 -9.98 12.80
CA ASP A 588 -16.24 -10.07 11.35
C ASP A 588 -17.58 -9.44 10.93
N ASN A 589 -18.66 -9.71 11.68
CA ASN A 589 -19.97 -9.11 11.44
C ASN A 589 -19.99 -7.60 11.63
N VAL A 590 -19.22 -7.05 12.58
CA VAL A 590 -19.12 -5.58 12.78
C VAL A 590 -18.61 -4.88 11.53
N LEU A 591 -17.73 -5.51 10.73
CA LEU A 591 -17.25 -4.95 9.46
C LEU A 591 -18.36 -4.77 8.42
N ASP A 592 -19.43 -5.56 8.52
CA ASP A 592 -20.56 -5.52 7.59
C ASP A 592 -21.67 -4.55 8.03
N VAL A 593 -21.84 -4.32 9.34
CA VAL A 593 -22.89 -3.44 9.88
C VAL A 593 -22.41 -2.01 10.17
N THR A 594 -21.11 -1.76 10.18
CA THR A 594 -20.57 -0.42 10.47
C THR A 594 -20.86 0.56 9.33
N HIS A 595 -21.15 1.81 9.68
CA HIS A 595 -21.17 2.92 8.73
C HIS A 595 -19.76 3.52 8.61
N TYR A 596 -19.16 3.40 7.44
CA TYR A 596 -17.81 3.93 7.20
C TYR A 596 -17.83 5.43 6.92
N PRO A 597 -16.89 6.22 7.50
CA PRO A 597 -16.83 7.67 7.30
C PRO A 597 -16.45 8.09 5.88
N LEU A 598 -15.63 7.28 5.20
CA LEU A 598 -15.15 7.52 3.85
C LEU A 598 -15.33 6.24 3.01
N ARG A 599 -15.79 6.40 1.77
CA ARG A 599 -16.02 5.27 0.84
C ARG A 599 -14.76 4.44 0.58
N ILE A 600 -13.60 5.09 0.43
CA ILE A 600 -12.33 4.40 0.20
C ILE A 600 -11.95 3.48 1.37
N ILE A 601 -12.27 3.89 2.59
CA ILE A 601 -12.05 3.08 3.79
C ILE A 601 -13.01 1.88 3.81
N GLU A 602 -14.27 2.07 3.41
CA GLU A 602 -15.24 0.98 3.31
C GLU A 602 -14.77 -0.11 2.34
N GLU A 603 -14.43 0.28 1.11
CA GLU A 603 -14.00 -0.63 0.06
C GLU A 603 -12.75 -1.44 0.51
N HIS A 604 -11.76 -0.76 1.08
CA HIS A 604 -10.55 -1.42 1.57
C HIS A 604 -10.82 -2.36 2.76
N SER A 605 -11.60 -1.90 3.74
CA SER A 605 -11.91 -2.68 4.95
C SER A 605 -12.72 -3.94 4.63
N ARG A 606 -13.66 -3.86 3.68
CA ARG A 606 -14.42 -5.04 3.21
C ARG A 606 -13.56 -6.03 2.44
N ALA A 607 -12.58 -5.55 1.67
CA ALA A 607 -11.67 -6.40 0.90
C ALA A 607 -10.67 -7.16 1.79
N MET A 608 -10.16 -6.53 2.83
CA MET A 608 -9.12 -7.08 3.72
C MET A 608 -9.69 -7.74 4.98
N ARG A 609 -10.80 -7.24 5.50
CA ARG A 609 -11.48 -7.74 6.70
C ARG A 609 -10.57 -7.78 7.94
N TYR A 610 -9.98 -6.63 8.28
CA TYR A 610 -9.14 -6.47 9.47
C TYR A 610 -9.97 -6.57 10.74
N ILE A 611 -9.62 -7.50 11.62
CA ILE A 611 -10.13 -7.57 12.99
C ILE A 611 -8.98 -7.66 13.99
N GLY A 612 -9.22 -7.21 15.21
CA GLY A 612 -8.26 -7.29 16.30
C GLY A 612 -8.90 -7.84 17.56
N LEU A 613 -8.79 -9.15 17.76
CA LEU A 613 -9.20 -9.82 18.99
C LEU A 613 -8.04 -9.83 19.98
N GLY A 614 -8.21 -9.13 21.10
CA GLY A 614 -7.23 -9.04 22.18
C GLY A 614 -7.72 -9.71 23.46
N VAL A 615 -7.01 -9.41 24.56
CA VAL A 615 -7.36 -9.86 25.91
C VAL A 615 -7.33 -8.68 26.87
N THR A 616 -8.19 -8.72 27.91
CA THR A 616 -8.16 -7.80 29.03
C THR A 616 -8.22 -8.56 30.34
N GLY A 617 -7.81 -7.94 31.47
CA GLY A 617 -7.83 -8.58 32.77
C GLY A 617 -6.80 -9.70 32.94
N LEU A 618 -5.67 -9.67 32.22
CA LEU A 618 -4.62 -10.69 32.32
C LEU A 618 -4.07 -10.80 33.74
N HIS A 619 -3.80 -9.68 34.39
CA HIS A 619 -3.34 -9.67 35.78
C HIS A 619 -4.43 -10.17 36.75
N ASP A 620 -5.69 -9.78 36.53
CA ASP A 620 -6.80 -10.26 37.38
C ASP A 620 -6.99 -11.78 37.25
N ALA A 621 -6.81 -12.32 36.04
CA ALA A 621 -6.82 -13.78 35.82
C ALA A 621 -5.65 -14.47 36.56
N MET A 622 -4.46 -13.86 36.59
CA MET A 622 -3.33 -14.35 37.38
C MET A 622 -3.63 -14.29 38.88
N LEU A 623 -4.23 -13.21 39.39
CA LEU A 623 -4.62 -13.08 40.80
C LEU A 623 -5.62 -14.16 41.19
N LYS A 624 -6.66 -14.41 40.39
CA LYS A 624 -7.62 -15.52 40.61
C LYS A 624 -6.96 -16.90 40.64
N ARG A 625 -5.84 -17.06 39.95
CA ARG A 625 -5.05 -18.29 39.93
C ARG A 625 -3.96 -18.37 41.01
N GLY A 626 -3.76 -17.31 41.78
CA GLY A 626 -2.66 -17.22 42.75
C GLY A 626 -1.25 -17.10 42.10
N ILE A 627 -1.17 -16.66 40.85
CA ILE A 627 0.09 -16.49 40.11
C ILE A 627 0.63 -15.08 40.29
N LYS A 628 1.87 -14.96 40.73
CA LYS A 628 2.57 -13.69 40.81
C LYS A 628 2.99 -13.20 39.43
N TYR A 629 2.63 -11.96 39.08
CA TYR A 629 2.86 -11.38 37.72
C TYR A 629 4.30 -11.48 37.22
N SER A 630 5.30 -11.23 38.06
CA SER A 630 6.73 -11.27 37.71
C SER A 630 7.37 -12.66 37.83
N SER A 631 6.58 -13.73 37.92
CA SER A 631 7.09 -15.09 38.08
C SER A 631 7.30 -15.83 36.77
N ALA A 632 8.14 -16.86 36.76
CA ALA A 632 8.28 -17.77 35.62
C ALA A 632 6.96 -18.49 35.30
N GLU A 633 6.14 -18.79 36.31
CA GLU A 633 4.82 -19.40 36.14
C GLU A 633 3.87 -18.48 35.37
N ALA A 634 3.96 -17.15 35.58
CA ALA A 634 3.18 -16.18 34.83
C ALA A 634 3.50 -16.23 33.32
N ILE A 635 4.77 -16.36 32.97
CA ILE A 635 5.19 -16.47 31.54
C ILE A 635 4.60 -17.74 30.91
N VAL A 636 4.66 -18.89 31.60
CA VAL A 636 4.10 -20.15 31.13
C VAL A 636 2.57 -20.05 30.98
N PHE A 637 1.89 -19.44 31.94
CA PHE A 637 0.46 -19.21 31.90
C PHE A 637 0.06 -18.33 30.70
N VAL A 638 0.75 -17.20 30.48
CA VAL A 638 0.49 -16.29 29.37
C VAL A 638 0.70 -16.98 28.03
N ASP A 639 1.83 -17.67 27.84
CA ASP A 639 2.12 -18.40 26.61
C ASP A 639 1.02 -19.43 26.30
N LYS A 640 0.60 -20.20 27.30
CA LYS A 640 -0.44 -21.21 27.12
C LYS A 640 -1.80 -20.62 26.72
N VAL A 641 -2.23 -19.54 27.39
CA VAL A 641 -3.52 -18.90 27.13
C VAL A 641 -3.51 -18.21 25.77
N LEU A 642 -2.48 -17.44 25.44
CA LEU A 642 -2.41 -16.72 24.17
C LEU A 642 -2.25 -17.67 22.99
N ARG A 643 -1.51 -18.76 23.14
CA ARG A 643 -1.41 -19.81 22.12
C ARG A 643 -2.78 -20.46 21.86
N PHE A 644 -3.51 -20.81 22.91
CA PHE A 644 -4.86 -21.37 22.82
C PHE A 644 -5.82 -20.43 22.10
N ILE A 645 -5.84 -19.15 22.48
CA ILE A 645 -6.68 -18.12 21.82
C ILE A 645 -6.31 -17.99 20.34
N LYS A 646 -5.02 -17.94 20.03
CA LYS A 646 -4.54 -17.82 18.64
C LYS A 646 -5.03 -19.00 17.78
N GLU A 647 -4.83 -20.23 18.24
CA GLU A 647 -5.21 -21.43 17.48
C GLU A 647 -6.72 -21.44 17.20
N HIS A 648 -7.55 -21.20 18.22
CA HIS A 648 -9.01 -21.16 18.07
C HIS A 648 -9.50 -19.96 17.23
N ALA A 649 -8.85 -18.81 17.30
CA ALA A 649 -9.20 -17.65 16.47
C ALA A 649 -8.96 -17.91 14.97
N TYR A 650 -7.81 -18.53 14.64
CA TYR A 650 -7.50 -18.88 13.25
C TYR A 650 -8.43 -20.00 12.74
N GLU A 651 -8.76 -21.01 13.57
CA GLU A 651 -9.76 -22.04 13.25
C GLU A 651 -11.15 -21.41 13.00
N ALA A 652 -11.57 -20.45 13.83
CA ALA A 652 -12.83 -19.74 13.66
C ALA A 652 -12.87 -18.99 12.31
N SER A 653 -11.78 -18.30 11.96
CA SER A 653 -11.70 -17.56 10.70
C SER A 653 -11.66 -18.48 9.46
N VAL A 654 -11.07 -19.68 9.56
CA VAL A 654 -11.18 -20.72 8.52
C VAL A 654 -12.63 -21.22 8.41
N GLY A 655 -13.30 -21.46 9.53
CA GLY A 655 -14.73 -21.82 9.55
C GLY A 655 -15.60 -20.77 8.87
N LEU A 656 -15.37 -19.49 9.18
CA LEU A 656 -16.06 -18.37 8.51
C LEU A 656 -15.72 -18.26 7.01
N ALA A 657 -14.51 -18.63 6.60
CA ALA A 657 -14.16 -18.66 5.18
C ALA A 657 -14.92 -19.74 4.41
N ILE A 658 -15.16 -20.91 5.04
CA ILE A 658 -15.99 -21.97 4.46
C ILE A 658 -17.44 -21.50 4.33
N GLU A 659 -17.96 -20.80 5.33
CA GLU A 659 -19.37 -20.35 5.38
C GLU A 659 -19.64 -19.10 4.55
N LYS A 660 -18.81 -18.05 4.69
CA LYS A 660 -19.03 -16.70 4.14
C LYS A 660 -18.03 -16.31 3.04
N GLY A 661 -17.12 -17.21 2.67
CA GLY A 661 -16.03 -16.95 1.74
C GLY A 661 -14.79 -16.34 2.40
N GLN A 662 -13.65 -16.51 1.79
CA GLN A 662 -12.36 -15.93 2.23
C GLN A 662 -12.32 -14.43 1.99
N PHE A 663 -11.37 -13.71 2.62
CA PHE A 663 -11.16 -12.28 2.29
C PHE A 663 -10.64 -12.13 0.85
N ALA A 664 -11.09 -11.04 0.17
CA ALA A 664 -10.95 -10.91 -1.28
C ALA A 664 -9.51 -10.94 -1.80
N MET A 665 -8.56 -10.44 -1.00
CA MET A 665 -7.15 -10.33 -1.40
C MET A 665 -6.29 -11.53 -0.96
N LEU A 666 -6.88 -12.63 -0.51
CA LEU A 666 -6.14 -13.81 -0.06
C LEU A 666 -5.51 -14.57 -1.23
N ASP A 667 -4.21 -14.71 -1.19
CA ASP A 667 -3.46 -15.75 -1.90
C ASP A 667 -3.09 -16.85 -0.88
N ARG A 668 -3.76 -18.00 -0.96
CA ARG A 668 -3.62 -19.10 0.01
C ARG A 668 -2.19 -19.65 0.07
N GLN A 669 -1.52 -19.76 -1.08
CA GLN A 669 -0.16 -20.27 -1.18
C GLN A 669 0.83 -19.30 -0.53
N LYS A 670 0.76 -18.03 -0.92
CA LYS A 670 1.64 -17.00 -0.36
C LYS A 670 1.41 -16.81 1.14
N HIS A 671 0.15 -16.75 1.59
CA HIS A 671 -0.18 -16.65 3.00
C HIS A 671 0.46 -17.78 3.82
N SER A 672 0.30 -19.04 3.36
CA SER A 672 0.81 -20.21 4.07
C SER A 672 2.34 -20.33 4.07
N THR A 673 3.02 -19.64 3.16
CA THR A 673 4.48 -19.62 3.03
C THR A 673 5.15 -18.40 3.65
N THR A 674 4.41 -17.42 4.17
CA THR A 674 4.99 -16.30 4.91
C THR A 674 5.84 -16.78 6.09
N GLU A 675 6.88 -16.03 6.47
CA GLU A 675 7.69 -16.34 7.65
C GLU A 675 6.83 -16.38 8.91
N TRP A 676 5.88 -15.45 8.99
CA TRP A 676 4.90 -15.43 10.07
C TRP A 676 4.08 -16.71 10.15
N ALA A 677 3.47 -17.18 9.05
CA ALA A 677 2.64 -18.38 9.04
C ALA A 677 3.44 -19.64 9.40
N ARG A 678 4.67 -19.76 8.87
CA ARG A 678 5.55 -20.90 9.17
C ARG A 678 5.93 -20.98 10.65
N LYS A 679 6.14 -19.84 11.32
CA LYS A 679 6.59 -19.80 12.71
C LYS A 679 5.42 -19.72 13.72
N SER A 680 4.27 -19.17 13.30
CA SER A 680 3.17 -18.86 14.22
C SER A 680 2.00 -19.83 14.14
N LEU A 681 1.79 -20.54 13.02
CA LEU A 681 0.69 -21.47 12.82
C LEU A 681 1.15 -22.92 12.85
N THR A 682 0.30 -23.80 13.38
CA THR A 682 0.54 -25.24 13.32
C THR A 682 0.49 -25.77 11.88
N PRO A 683 1.19 -26.87 11.54
CA PRO A 683 1.10 -27.46 10.21
C PRO A 683 -0.33 -27.80 9.79
N SER A 684 -1.15 -28.33 10.71
CA SER A 684 -2.57 -28.65 10.47
C SER A 684 -3.36 -27.41 10.07
N LEU A 685 -3.23 -26.31 10.82
CA LEU A 685 -3.95 -25.08 10.56
C LEU A 685 -3.51 -24.44 9.22
N ARG A 686 -2.22 -24.49 8.88
CA ARG A 686 -1.72 -24.04 7.57
C ARG A 686 -2.30 -24.86 6.41
N SER A 687 -2.42 -26.18 6.57
CA SER A 687 -3.06 -27.06 5.58
C SER A 687 -4.54 -26.72 5.39
N ARG A 688 -5.27 -26.45 6.47
CA ARG A 688 -6.68 -26.01 6.40
C ARG A 688 -6.84 -24.66 5.72
N ILE A 689 -5.95 -23.71 5.97
CA ILE A 689 -5.96 -22.41 5.28
C ILE A 689 -5.67 -22.58 3.78
N LEU A 690 -4.77 -23.48 3.39
CA LEU A 690 -4.52 -23.79 1.98
C LEU A 690 -5.76 -24.38 1.31
N GLU A 691 -6.48 -25.26 1.98
CA GLU A 691 -7.65 -25.97 1.45
C GLU A 691 -8.89 -25.05 1.38
N HIS A 692 -9.20 -24.33 2.46
CA HIS A 692 -10.45 -23.61 2.63
C HIS A 692 -10.32 -22.08 2.55
N GLY A 693 -9.12 -21.54 2.69
CA GLY A 693 -8.89 -20.10 2.84
C GLY A 693 -9.06 -19.64 4.29
N ILE A 694 -8.99 -18.31 4.49
CA ILE A 694 -9.24 -17.65 5.76
C ILE A 694 -10.08 -16.40 5.54
N ARG A 695 -11.02 -16.09 6.45
CA ARG A 695 -11.98 -14.99 6.32
C ARG A 695 -11.36 -13.60 6.53
N ASN A 696 -10.40 -13.50 7.46
CA ASN A 696 -9.83 -12.23 7.93
C ASN A 696 -8.32 -12.21 7.66
N CYS A 697 -7.79 -11.11 7.15
CA CYS A 697 -6.36 -10.99 6.82
C CYS A 697 -5.48 -10.94 8.08
N CYS A 698 -5.99 -10.36 9.17
CA CYS A 698 -5.41 -10.41 10.51
C CYS A 698 -6.52 -10.55 11.55
N LEU A 699 -6.20 -11.19 12.70
CA LEU A 699 -7.18 -11.55 13.70
C LEU A 699 -6.85 -11.04 15.10
N LEU A 700 -5.57 -11.00 15.48
CA LEU A 700 -5.16 -10.78 16.86
C LEU A 700 -4.48 -9.43 17.04
N THR A 701 -4.69 -8.85 18.21
CA THR A 701 -4.04 -7.63 18.66
C THR A 701 -3.66 -7.74 20.12
N SER A 702 -2.70 -6.92 20.56
CA SER A 702 -2.46 -6.71 21.99
C SER A 702 -3.11 -5.41 22.51
N ALA A 703 -4.15 -4.95 21.83
CA ALA A 703 -4.97 -3.82 22.25
C ALA A 703 -6.06 -4.25 23.25
N PRO A 704 -6.46 -3.36 24.20
CA PRO A 704 -5.81 -2.08 24.51
C PRO A 704 -4.43 -2.27 25.16
N THR A 705 -3.48 -1.48 24.72
CA THR A 705 -2.08 -1.54 25.19
C THR A 705 -1.79 -0.53 26.32
#